data_3cb0d3bdd908dfab20b6a32d4028b0ea
#
_entry.id   3cb0d3bdd908dfab20b6a32d4028b0ea
#
_cell.length_a   1.000
_cell.length_b   1.000
_cell.length_c   1.000
_cell.angle_alpha   90.00
_cell.angle_beta   90.00
_cell.angle_gamma   90.00
#
_symmetry.space_group_name_H-M   'P 1'
#
loop_
_entity.id
_entity.type
_entity.pdbx_description
1 polymer ?
#
loop_
_entity_poly.entity_id
_entity_poly.type
_entity_poly.pdbx_seq_one_letter_code
_entity_poly.pdbx_strand_id
1 'polypeptide(L)'
;MKKFFIFLLLILGANFIFAQSETIDLQGIFKGKYRYDRVQSLTWRPQTTEYTYYDADKDAILSVDMKKGNEKVLFEFSKLYGYALGKSSATKDEFKAAGGRISTAWEWTDKNSFRIYAIMPGKDAGYVTCQLSSQSFSTEADPTDGIDIVDQDANNSLYIYHDEESDGFFVNDLKNPVKAKIILCPDTAKDVVFGEPVHRSEWGIEEGWYFSPNSNYIAFYRMDQSMVEDYPLLQTSEEDGAAHIAYFKNIKYPMAGRTSHQVKVGIFDARQSFQQKKCVYHYIQTDPADGEFLTNVTFSPDEKYLYITHLNREQNHSKLIRYEVATGKKLAVLIEETDSRYVEPLHRIICLANGNFIYQSDRDGWNHFYLYTFDGKLVKQITKGNWPVIEDLGMDDAQQNIYFMTNKDNPVDRYLYSVNISSGKLTNLTPDSGTHTIILSDDKKNFFDYFSNLHTPLIVYAGTTDGKYLRKVKESRNPYRDCELGYDTIFSLKNAHGDDLYCNMIFPPKFNKNNQYPCLVYVYGGPHSQLVTNEFMAAGPFLHYMAQKGYIIFVLDNRGTSNRGAEFEKCIHRQLGVLESEDQMVGINYLRSLPYVNKNRMGIDGWSFGGFMTLTMVTEHNDIFASATCGGPVVNWEWYEIMYGERYMDTPQENPEGYEHANIINKIQKLKCPLLIMHGQQDNTVVQQHSLELLHQSVLDDVQINYFPYTTHEHNVRGLDRVQM
;
A
#
# COMPACT_ATOMS: atom_id res chain seq x y z
N MET A 1 -74.41 -7.26 -51.12
CA MET A 1 -74.02 -6.47 -49.99
C MET A 1 -73.18 -7.38 -49.11
N LYS A 2 -71.86 -7.33 -49.29
CA LYS A 2 -70.88 -8.00 -48.42
C LYS A 2 -69.81 -6.98 -48.09
N LYS A 3 -69.74 -6.61 -46.82
CA LYS A 3 -68.69 -5.70 -46.25
C LYS A 3 -67.43 -6.52 -46.06
N PHE A 4 -66.37 -6.09 -46.73
CA PHE A 4 -65.02 -6.56 -46.46
C PHE A 4 -64.40 -5.76 -45.26
N PHE A 5 -64.05 -6.49 -44.20
CA PHE A 5 -63.27 -5.94 -43.12
C PHE A 5 -61.78 -6.24 -43.44
N ILE A 6 -60.97 -5.24 -43.64
CA ILE A 6 -59.52 -5.35 -43.73
C ILE A 6 -58.97 -5.18 -42.33
N PHE A 7 -58.39 -6.26 -41.78
CA PHE A 7 -57.63 -6.22 -40.53
C PHE A 7 -56.16 -5.80 -40.84
N LEU A 8 -55.83 -4.59 -40.45
CA LEU A 8 -54.45 -4.10 -40.53
C LEU A 8 -53.67 -4.61 -39.35
N LEU A 9 -52.83 -5.65 -39.54
CA LEU A 9 -51.89 -6.12 -38.54
C LEU A 9 -50.71 -5.14 -38.49
N LEU A 10 -50.71 -4.26 -37.51
CA LEU A 10 -49.53 -3.51 -37.12
C LEU A 10 -48.55 -4.45 -36.40
N ILE A 11 -47.55 -4.96 -37.13
CA ILE A 11 -46.36 -5.59 -36.54
C ILE A 11 -45.52 -4.49 -35.94
N LEU A 12 -45.72 -4.25 -34.66
CA LEU A 12 -44.72 -3.53 -33.83
C LEU A 12 -43.48 -4.42 -33.75
N GLY A 13 -42.55 -4.20 -34.66
CA GLY A 13 -41.21 -4.72 -34.54
C GLY A 13 -40.55 -4.06 -33.34
N ALA A 14 -40.61 -4.69 -32.18
CA ALA A 14 -39.74 -4.39 -31.09
C ALA A 14 -38.30 -4.69 -31.57
N ASN A 15 -37.61 -3.67 -32.06
CA ASN A 15 -36.16 -3.72 -32.17
C ASN A 15 -35.64 -3.86 -30.73
N PHE A 16 -35.45 -5.09 -30.29
CA PHE A 16 -34.51 -5.34 -29.19
C PHE A 16 -33.14 -4.93 -29.74
N ILE A 17 -32.77 -3.68 -29.48
CA ILE A 17 -31.37 -3.27 -29.53
C ILE A 17 -30.72 -4.08 -28.42
N PHE A 18 -30.17 -5.23 -28.79
CA PHE A 18 -29.19 -5.88 -27.94
C PHE A 18 -28.07 -4.85 -27.83
N ALA A 19 -27.96 -4.18 -26.69
CA ALA A 19 -26.80 -3.37 -26.41
C ALA A 19 -25.58 -4.27 -26.66
N GLN A 20 -24.78 -3.90 -27.65
CA GLN A 20 -23.57 -4.63 -27.96
C GLN A 20 -22.68 -4.50 -26.73
N SER A 21 -22.36 -5.61 -26.07
CA SER A 21 -21.50 -5.59 -24.92
C SER A 21 -20.16 -4.93 -25.27
N GLU A 22 -19.74 -3.98 -24.43
CA GLU A 22 -18.52 -3.22 -24.66
C GLU A 22 -17.27 -4.00 -24.26
N THR A 23 -16.18 -3.74 -24.96
CA THR A 23 -14.85 -4.10 -24.49
C THR A 23 -14.43 -3.08 -23.42
N ILE A 24 -13.62 -3.50 -22.44
CA ILE A 24 -13.04 -2.59 -21.46
C ILE A 24 -12.26 -1.49 -22.19
N ASP A 25 -12.59 -0.26 -21.90
CA ASP A 25 -11.91 0.91 -22.42
C ASP A 25 -10.69 1.22 -21.55
N LEU A 26 -9.50 0.83 -22.01
CA LEU A 26 -8.26 1.03 -21.24
C LEU A 26 -7.98 2.51 -20.96
N GLN A 27 -8.26 3.43 -21.90
CA GLN A 27 -8.15 4.87 -21.64
C GLN A 27 -9.21 5.34 -20.64
N GLY A 28 -10.40 4.78 -20.71
CA GLY A 28 -11.50 5.08 -19.79
C GLY A 28 -11.17 4.75 -18.34
N ILE A 29 -10.31 3.74 -18.09
CA ILE A 29 -9.84 3.41 -16.72
C ILE A 29 -9.16 4.64 -16.09
N PHE A 30 -8.20 5.25 -16.79
CA PHE A 30 -7.47 6.43 -16.31
C PHE A 30 -8.32 7.70 -16.28
N LYS A 31 -9.35 7.78 -17.14
CA LYS A 31 -10.33 8.87 -17.13
C LYS A 31 -11.45 8.68 -16.10
N GLY A 32 -11.43 7.59 -15.35
CA GLY A 32 -12.39 7.30 -14.29
C GLY A 32 -13.76 6.82 -14.77
N LYS A 33 -13.84 6.18 -15.94
CA LYS A 33 -15.09 5.59 -16.47
C LYS A 33 -15.63 4.48 -15.56
N TYR A 34 -14.76 3.71 -14.94
CA TYR A 34 -15.11 2.52 -14.14
C TYR A 34 -14.96 2.80 -12.64
N ARG A 35 -15.69 3.79 -12.13
CA ARG A 35 -15.70 4.12 -10.70
C ARG A 35 -16.82 3.42 -9.98
N TYR A 36 -16.52 2.95 -8.76
CA TYR A 36 -17.54 2.47 -7.85
C TYR A 36 -18.41 3.62 -7.33
N ASP A 37 -19.69 3.35 -7.15
CA ASP A 37 -20.59 4.26 -6.42
C ASP A 37 -20.18 4.27 -4.95
N ARG A 38 -19.45 5.29 -4.54
CA ARG A 38 -18.99 5.44 -3.15
C ARG A 38 -19.97 6.27 -2.33
N VAL A 39 -20.03 6.03 -1.05
CA VAL A 39 -20.66 6.94 -0.08
C VAL A 39 -19.67 8.08 0.19
N GLN A 40 -20.12 9.32 -0.03
CA GLN A 40 -19.24 10.48 0.15
C GLN A 40 -19.14 10.83 1.64
N SER A 41 -17.92 11.09 2.09
CA SER A 41 -17.60 11.57 3.43
C SER A 41 -18.22 10.73 4.56
N LEU A 42 -18.14 9.40 4.40
CA LEU A 42 -18.61 8.43 5.37
C LEU A 42 -17.71 8.46 6.61
N THR A 43 -18.27 8.82 7.77
CA THR A 43 -17.52 8.93 9.03
C THR A 43 -18.37 8.60 10.25
N TRP A 44 -17.71 8.17 11.34
CA TRP A 44 -18.36 7.94 12.63
C TRP A 44 -18.55 9.24 13.40
N ARG A 45 -19.73 9.42 13.99
CA ARG A 45 -19.99 10.53 14.88
C ARG A 45 -19.47 10.18 16.27
N PRO A 46 -18.52 10.93 16.84
CA PRO A 46 -17.85 10.59 18.09
C PRO A 46 -18.83 10.35 19.25
N GLN A 47 -18.52 9.41 20.14
CA GLN A 47 -19.30 9.11 21.36
C GLN A 47 -20.77 8.75 21.08
N THR A 48 -21.10 8.32 19.87
CA THR A 48 -22.46 7.88 19.49
C THR A 48 -22.39 6.53 18.78
N THR A 49 -23.57 5.95 18.49
CA THR A 49 -23.70 4.79 17.60
C THR A 49 -24.20 5.20 16.21
N GLU A 50 -23.98 6.44 15.83
CA GLU A 50 -24.39 6.98 14.55
C GLU A 50 -23.18 7.11 13.60
N TYR A 51 -23.36 6.74 12.35
CA TYR A 51 -22.48 7.16 11.28
C TYR A 51 -23.13 8.25 10.45
N THR A 52 -22.32 9.04 9.77
CA THR A 52 -22.77 10.18 8.97
C THR A 52 -22.14 10.13 7.59
N TYR A 53 -22.82 10.70 6.62
CA TYR A 53 -22.36 10.80 5.25
C TYR A 53 -22.98 12.00 4.54
N TYR A 54 -22.37 12.44 3.43
CA TYR A 54 -22.91 13.50 2.60
C TYR A 54 -23.87 12.94 1.56
N ASP A 55 -25.09 13.51 1.51
CA ASP A 55 -26.11 13.25 0.49
C ASP A 55 -26.10 14.44 -0.49
N ALA A 56 -25.68 14.17 -1.73
CA ALA A 56 -25.54 15.20 -2.75
C ALA A 56 -26.89 15.71 -3.28
N ASP A 57 -27.93 14.89 -3.26
CA ASP A 57 -29.28 15.27 -3.72
C ASP A 57 -29.96 16.22 -2.72
N LYS A 58 -29.72 15.99 -1.43
CA LYS A 58 -30.24 16.83 -0.34
C LYS A 58 -29.31 17.99 0.01
N ASP A 59 -28.07 17.97 -0.49
CA ASP A 59 -26.97 18.87 -0.08
C ASP A 59 -26.88 18.99 1.46
N ALA A 60 -26.77 17.83 2.09
CA ALA A 60 -26.90 17.69 3.53
C ALA A 60 -26.01 16.57 4.10
N ILE A 61 -25.65 16.70 5.38
CA ILE A 61 -25.11 15.60 6.17
C ILE A 61 -26.27 14.80 6.74
N LEU A 62 -26.30 13.51 6.41
CA LEU A 62 -27.26 12.57 7.00
C LEU A 62 -26.59 11.79 8.14
N SER A 63 -27.38 11.38 9.10
CA SER A 63 -26.99 10.52 10.22
C SER A 63 -27.86 9.28 10.26
N VAL A 64 -27.25 8.13 10.49
CA VAL A 64 -27.92 6.84 10.64
C VAL A 64 -27.56 6.20 11.97
N ASP A 65 -28.58 5.88 12.76
CA ASP A 65 -28.41 5.11 14.01
C ASP A 65 -28.17 3.63 13.68
N MET A 66 -27.03 3.08 14.12
CA MET A 66 -26.64 1.68 13.87
C MET A 66 -27.66 0.67 14.39
N LYS A 67 -28.29 0.94 15.55
CA LYS A 67 -29.21 0.00 16.19
C LYS A 67 -30.59 0.03 15.55
N LYS A 68 -31.09 1.24 15.26
CA LYS A 68 -32.45 1.43 14.73
C LYS A 68 -32.52 1.47 13.22
N GLY A 69 -31.43 1.88 12.55
CA GLY A 69 -31.39 2.08 11.11
C GLY A 69 -32.17 3.30 10.63
N ASN A 70 -32.57 4.18 11.55
CA ASN A 70 -33.27 5.40 11.19
C ASN A 70 -32.31 6.44 10.65
N GLU A 71 -32.58 6.89 9.43
CA GLU A 71 -31.88 7.99 8.78
C GLU A 71 -32.58 9.32 9.11
N LYS A 72 -31.78 10.37 9.36
CA LYS A 72 -32.27 11.74 9.57
C LYS A 72 -31.28 12.74 8.96
N VAL A 73 -31.81 13.87 8.51
CA VAL A 73 -30.97 15.02 8.17
C VAL A 73 -30.40 15.59 9.47
N LEU A 74 -29.05 15.62 9.53
CA LEU A 74 -28.32 16.14 10.67
C LEU A 74 -27.95 17.62 10.47
N PHE A 75 -27.54 17.97 9.25
CA PHE A 75 -27.12 19.32 8.90
C PHE A 75 -27.39 19.61 7.42
N GLU A 76 -27.95 20.78 7.11
CA GLU A 76 -28.21 21.27 5.75
C GLU A 76 -27.18 22.34 5.38
N PHE A 77 -26.46 22.18 4.30
CA PHE A 77 -25.46 23.14 3.84
C PHE A 77 -26.03 24.49 3.45
N SER A 78 -27.31 24.56 3.07
CA SER A 78 -28.04 25.80 2.80
C SER A 78 -27.94 26.81 3.92
N LYS A 79 -27.86 26.38 5.19
CA LYS A 79 -27.69 27.24 6.38
C LYS A 79 -26.28 27.85 6.42
N LEU A 80 -25.27 27.08 6.11
CA LEU A 80 -23.88 27.55 6.02
C LEU A 80 -23.71 28.56 4.86
N TYR A 81 -24.31 28.28 3.71
CA TYR A 81 -24.29 29.23 2.60
C TYR A 81 -25.00 30.52 2.94
N GLY A 82 -26.15 30.44 3.66
CA GLY A 82 -26.85 31.59 4.17
C GLY A 82 -26.00 32.42 5.13
N TYR A 83 -25.34 31.78 6.09
CA TYR A 83 -24.41 32.46 7.00
C TYR A 83 -23.30 33.19 6.23
N ALA A 84 -22.68 32.53 5.24
CA ALA A 84 -21.64 33.12 4.42
C ALA A 84 -22.09 34.37 3.65
N LEU A 85 -23.36 34.42 3.24
CA LEU A 85 -23.95 35.50 2.44
C LEU A 85 -24.78 36.48 3.26
N GLY A 86 -24.80 36.37 4.62
CA GLY A 86 -25.59 37.21 5.49
C GLY A 86 -27.12 37.01 5.37
N LYS A 87 -27.55 35.81 4.97
CA LYS A 87 -28.94 35.39 4.81
C LYS A 87 -29.30 34.28 5.78
N SER A 88 -30.58 33.97 5.96
CA SER A 88 -31.04 32.84 6.75
C SER A 88 -30.70 31.48 6.12
N SER A 89 -30.72 31.41 4.79
CA SER A 89 -30.29 30.27 3.98
C SER A 89 -29.94 30.75 2.56
N ALA A 90 -29.16 29.97 1.85
CA ALA A 90 -28.83 30.20 0.42
C ALA A 90 -28.61 28.88 -0.28
N THR A 91 -28.63 28.91 -1.61
CA THR A 91 -28.30 27.76 -2.46
C THR A 91 -26.78 27.62 -2.66
N LYS A 92 -26.35 26.43 -3.03
CA LYS A 92 -24.97 26.15 -3.39
C LYS A 92 -24.49 27.02 -4.57
N ASP A 93 -25.40 27.29 -5.51
CA ASP A 93 -25.07 28.11 -6.68
C ASP A 93 -24.90 29.59 -6.33
N GLU A 94 -25.74 30.14 -5.45
CA GLU A 94 -25.58 31.51 -4.89
C GLU A 94 -24.24 31.65 -4.17
N PHE A 95 -23.85 30.62 -3.35
CA PHE A 95 -22.59 30.61 -2.61
C PHE A 95 -21.39 30.58 -3.58
N LYS A 96 -21.42 29.69 -4.58
CA LYS A 96 -20.39 29.61 -5.62
C LYS A 96 -20.28 30.88 -6.46
N ALA A 97 -21.41 31.47 -6.84
CA ALA A 97 -21.44 32.71 -7.62
C ALA A 97 -20.81 33.89 -6.85
N ALA A 98 -20.86 33.87 -5.51
CA ALA A 98 -20.18 34.83 -4.66
C ALA A 98 -18.68 34.52 -4.41
N GLY A 99 -18.11 33.49 -5.06
CA GLY A 99 -16.72 33.07 -4.94
C GLY A 99 -16.47 32.06 -3.81
N GLY A 100 -17.51 31.55 -3.18
CA GLY A 100 -17.40 30.55 -2.12
C GLY A 100 -17.07 29.16 -2.65
N ARG A 101 -16.22 28.42 -1.92
CA ARG A 101 -15.93 26.99 -2.12
C ARG A 101 -16.00 26.26 -0.80
N ILE A 102 -16.48 25.02 -0.79
CA ILE A 102 -16.59 24.23 0.43
C ILE A 102 -16.28 22.76 0.15
N SER A 103 -15.54 22.13 1.07
CA SER A 103 -15.38 20.68 1.09
C SER A 103 -16.71 20.01 1.50
N THR A 104 -16.96 18.84 0.95
CA THR A 104 -18.05 17.98 1.47
C THR A 104 -17.55 17.00 2.52
N ALA A 105 -16.24 16.95 2.76
CA ALA A 105 -15.63 16.25 3.88
C ALA A 105 -15.60 17.17 5.11
N TRP A 106 -15.82 16.60 6.27
CA TRP A 106 -15.77 17.32 7.56
C TRP A 106 -15.04 16.47 8.58
N GLU A 107 -14.56 17.13 9.62
CA GLU A 107 -13.94 16.52 10.78
C GLU A 107 -14.80 16.79 12.01
N TRP A 108 -15.15 15.73 12.73
CA TRP A 108 -15.84 15.84 13.99
C TRP A 108 -14.90 16.38 15.07
N THR A 109 -15.25 17.47 15.73
CA THR A 109 -14.54 17.99 16.92
C THR A 109 -15.12 17.43 18.21
N ASP A 110 -16.42 17.14 18.22
CA ASP A 110 -17.13 16.38 19.25
C ASP A 110 -18.47 15.86 18.68
N LYS A 111 -19.29 15.20 19.49
CA LYS A 111 -20.61 14.68 19.05
C LYS A 111 -21.59 15.72 18.54
N ASN A 112 -21.39 17.02 18.85
CA ASN A 112 -22.30 18.11 18.49
C ASN A 112 -21.67 19.18 17.61
N SER A 113 -20.39 19.05 17.29
CA SER A 113 -19.67 20.00 16.46
C SER A 113 -18.71 19.33 15.49
N PHE A 114 -18.54 19.97 14.35
CA PHE A 114 -17.61 19.55 13.32
C PHE A 114 -17.04 20.77 12.60
N ARG A 115 -15.90 20.62 11.97
CA ARG A 115 -15.29 21.64 11.13
C ARG A 115 -15.24 21.20 9.67
N ILE A 116 -15.38 22.16 8.76
CA ILE A 116 -15.33 21.97 7.30
C ILE A 116 -14.32 22.94 6.73
N TYR A 117 -13.47 22.48 5.84
CA TYR A 117 -12.59 23.36 5.09
C TYR A 117 -13.38 24.12 4.02
N ALA A 118 -13.23 25.44 3.98
CA ALA A 118 -13.96 26.31 3.08
C ALA A 118 -13.19 27.58 2.72
N ILE A 119 -13.46 28.10 1.52
CA ILE A 119 -13.16 29.48 1.14
C ILE A 119 -14.49 30.23 1.20
N MET A 120 -14.64 31.09 2.19
CA MET A 120 -15.83 31.93 2.33
C MET A 120 -15.75 33.13 1.39
N PRO A 121 -16.89 33.65 0.85
CA PRO A 121 -16.87 34.80 -0.03
C PRO A 121 -16.08 35.97 0.53
N GLY A 122 -15.04 36.42 -0.18
CA GLY A 122 -14.18 37.53 0.21
C GLY A 122 -13.26 37.27 1.42
N LYS A 123 -12.99 36.00 1.74
CA LYS A 123 -12.04 35.58 2.78
C LYS A 123 -11.02 34.61 2.21
N ASP A 124 -9.90 34.46 2.90
CA ASP A 124 -8.92 33.42 2.64
C ASP A 124 -9.48 32.04 3.01
N ALA A 125 -8.77 31.00 2.58
CA ALA A 125 -9.07 29.62 2.91
C ALA A 125 -8.99 29.38 4.42
N GLY A 126 -9.84 28.49 4.94
CA GLY A 126 -9.83 28.19 6.37
C GLY A 126 -10.91 27.19 6.76
N TYR A 127 -11.13 27.10 8.05
CA TYR A 127 -12.11 26.18 8.61
C TYR A 127 -13.36 26.93 9.09
N VAL A 128 -14.51 26.28 8.88
CA VAL A 128 -15.78 26.70 9.45
C VAL A 128 -16.20 25.66 10.46
N THR A 129 -16.24 26.02 11.73
CA THR A 129 -16.78 25.17 12.79
C THR A 129 -18.28 25.36 12.89
N CYS A 130 -19.01 24.25 12.80
CA CYS A 130 -20.47 24.18 12.84
C CYS A 130 -20.91 23.53 14.15
N GLN A 131 -21.75 24.25 14.92
CA GLN A 131 -22.37 23.74 16.15
C GLN A 131 -23.81 23.28 15.86
N LEU A 132 -24.07 21.97 16.01
CA LEU A 132 -25.38 21.38 15.67
C LEU A 132 -26.52 21.88 16.58
N SER A 133 -26.28 22.02 17.88
CA SER A 133 -27.30 22.35 18.85
C SER A 133 -27.80 23.79 18.74
N SER A 134 -26.88 24.75 18.52
CA SER A 134 -27.16 26.17 18.37
C SER A 134 -27.34 26.62 16.92
N GLN A 135 -26.98 25.78 15.97
CA GLN A 135 -26.88 26.11 14.54
C GLN A 135 -26.03 27.37 14.30
N SER A 136 -24.96 27.52 15.08
CA SER A 136 -24.03 28.64 14.97
C SER A 136 -22.77 28.23 14.23
N PHE A 137 -22.12 29.21 13.63
CA PHE A 137 -20.92 29.06 12.83
C PHE A 137 -19.83 29.98 13.33
N SER A 138 -18.61 29.52 13.33
CA SER A 138 -17.40 30.32 13.51
C SER A 138 -16.40 30.02 12.41
N THR A 139 -15.71 31.04 11.94
CA THR A 139 -14.67 30.91 10.89
C THR A 139 -13.32 31.13 11.49
N GLU A 140 -12.38 30.31 11.14
CA GLU A 140 -10.98 30.39 11.51
C GLU A 140 -10.13 30.30 10.24
N ALA A 141 -9.15 31.17 10.07
CA ALA A 141 -8.22 31.07 8.96
C ALA A 141 -7.40 29.78 9.13
N ASP A 142 -7.04 29.17 8.02
CA ASP A 142 -6.08 28.05 8.05
C ASP A 142 -4.68 28.63 8.31
N PRO A 143 -4.08 28.36 9.48
CA PRO A 143 -2.76 28.89 9.80
C PRO A 143 -1.66 28.24 8.95
N THR A 144 -2.00 27.22 8.18
CA THR A 144 -1.08 26.47 7.32
C THR A 144 -1.33 26.68 5.83
N ASP A 145 -2.24 27.59 5.47
CA ASP A 145 -2.53 27.90 4.07
C ASP A 145 -1.27 28.40 3.34
N GLY A 146 -0.89 27.73 2.26
CA GLY A 146 0.34 28.03 1.53
C GLY A 146 1.65 27.54 2.17
N ILE A 147 1.56 26.71 3.22
CA ILE A 147 2.73 26.05 3.84
C ILE A 147 2.78 24.59 3.36
N ASP A 148 3.95 24.17 2.90
CA ASP A 148 4.22 22.77 2.55
C ASP A 148 4.48 21.96 3.83
N ILE A 149 3.39 21.37 4.37
CA ILE A 149 3.47 20.54 5.58
C ILE A 149 4.02 19.18 5.20
N VAL A 150 5.13 18.81 5.80
CA VAL A 150 5.78 17.50 5.64
C VAL A 150 5.17 16.48 6.59
N ASP A 151 4.90 16.88 7.85
CA ASP A 151 4.32 15.99 8.87
C ASP A 151 3.64 16.79 9.98
N GLN A 152 2.72 16.15 10.70
CA GLN A 152 1.91 16.80 11.76
C GLN A 152 1.57 15.80 12.87
N ASP A 153 1.56 16.27 14.12
CA ASP A 153 1.17 15.44 15.25
C ASP A 153 -0.34 15.08 15.24
N ALA A 154 -0.69 13.94 15.86
CA ALA A 154 -2.05 13.44 15.91
C ALA A 154 -3.05 14.41 16.59
N ASN A 155 -2.58 15.36 17.41
CA ASN A 155 -3.38 16.38 18.08
C ASN A 155 -3.46 17.68 17.29
N ASN A 156 -2.86 17.75 16.11
CA ASN A 156 -2.78 18.94 15.26
C ASN A 156 -2.22 20.16 16.04
N SER A 157 -1.22 19.95 16.88
CA SER A 157 -0.63 21.02 17.68
C SER A 157 0.75 21.43 17.18
N LEU A 158 1.57 20.49 16.71
CA LEU A 158 2.84 20.73 16.06
C LEU A 158 2.79 20.26 14.60
N TYR A 159 3.47 20.99 13.73
CA TYR A 159 3.69 20.57 12.35
C TYR A 159 5.11 20.84 11.91
N ILE A 160 5.60 20.01 11.01
CA ILE A 160 6.89 20.13 10.35
C ILE A 160 6.63 20.58 8.92
N TYR A 161 7.37 21.56 8.44
CA TYR A 161 7.27 22.02 7.07
C TYR A 161 8.66 22.23 6.48
N HIS A 162 8.75 22.12 5.18
CA HIS A 162 9.94 22.43 4.40
C HIS A 162 9.87 23.90 3.92
N ASP A 163 10.95 24.64 4.08
CA ASP A 163 11.08 26.01 3.61
C ASP A 163 12.03 26.02 2.41
N GLU A 164 11.46 26.20 1.23
CA GLU A 164 12.22 26.15 -0.05
C GLU A 164 13.33 27.20 -0.16
N GLU A 165 13.18 28.37 0.49
CA GLU A 165 14.18 29.43 0.44
C GLU A 165 15.47 29.07 1.20
N SER A 166 15.34 28.40 2.33
CA SER A 166 16.47 28.00 3.18
C SER A 166 16.87 26.54 3.01
N ASP A 167 16.10 25.77 2.25
CA ASP A 167 16.23 24.31 2.09
C ASP A 167 16.30 23.60 3.44
N GLY A 168 15.45 24.02 4.38
CA GLY A 168 15.46 23.56 5.76
C GLY A 168 14.12 23.08 6.28
N PHE A 169 14.17 22.15 7.25
CA PHE A 169 12.98 21.71 7.97
C PHE A 169 12.76 22.55 9.22
N PHE A 170 11.52 22.95 9.41
CA PHE A 170 11.09 23.77 10.54
C PHE A 170 9.94 23.11 11.27
N VAL A 171 9.89 23.30 12.59
CA VAL A 171 8.75 22.94 13.41
C VAL A 171 8.04 24.18 13.92
N ASN A 172 6.71 24.16 13.93
CA ASN A 172 5.91 25.26 14.45
C ASN A 172 4.74 24.73 15.30
N ASP A 173 4.26 25.60 16.22
CA ASP A 173 3.10 25.32 17.09
C ASP A 173 1.87 26.01 16.51
N LEU A 174 0.85 25.25 16.10
CA LEU A 174 -0.41 25.78 15.59
C LEU A 174 -1.18 26.63 16.62
N LYS A 175 -0.99 26.36 17.92
CA LYS A 175 -1.63 27.12 18.99
C LYS A 175 -0.95 28.50 19.20
N ASN A 176 0.28 28.66 18.71
CA ASN A 176 1.06 29.89 18.82
C ASN A 176 1.86 30.17 17.54
N PRO A 177 1.21 30.29 16.37
CA PRO A 177 1.89 30.29 15.05
C PRO A 177 2.88 31.45 14.83
N VAL A 178 2.84 32.48 15.65
CA VAL A 178 3.68 33.70 15.48
C VAL A 178 5.01 33.63 16.24
N LYS A 179 5.26 32.63 17.09
CA LYS A 179 6.33 32.76 18.11
C LYS A 179 7.63 32.05 17.87
N ALA A 180 7.72 31.02 17.07
CA ALA A 180 9.03 30.38 16.85
C ALA A 180 9.06 29.44 15.61
N LYS A 181 9.55 29.92 14.51
CA LYS A 181 10.16 29.03 13.50
C LYS A 181 11.42 28.46 14.14
N ILE A 182 11.43 27.18 14.45
CA ILE A 182 12.62 26.48 14.96
C ILE A 182 13.14 25.58 13.87
N ILE A 183 14.39 25.78 13.46
CA ILE A 183 15.10 24.87 12.54
C ILE A 183 15.24 23.53 13.22
N LEU A 184 14.74 22.47 12.56
CA LEU A 184 14.76 21.14 13.12
C LEU A 184 16.11 20.44 12.93
N CYS A 185 16.78 20.70 11.81
CA CYS A 185 18.02 20.05 11.39
C CYS A 185 19.03 21.09 10.93
N PRO A 186 19.92 21.56 11.81
CA PRO A 186 20.91 22.58 11.48
C PRO A 186 22.13 22.03 10.71
N ASP A 187 22.23 20.72 10.47
CA ASP A 187 23.35 20.10 9.74
C ASP A 187 23.07 20.17 8.23
N THR A 188 23.90 20.90 7.51
CA THR A 188 23.81 21.10 6.06
C THR A 188 24.90 20.33 5.30
N ALA A 189 25.43 19.25 5.87
CA ALA A 189 26.45 18.45 5.22
C ALA A 189 25.90 17.84 3.92
N LYS A 190 26.70 17.87 2.85
CA LYS A 190 26.34 17.28 1.56
C LYS A 190 26.05 15.78 1.72
N ASP A 191 25.06 15.30 1.01
CA ASP A 191 24.62 13.89 1.00
C ASP A 191 24.13 13.39 2.39
N VAL A 192 23.71 14.30 3.27
CA VAL A 192 23.04 13.99 4.53
C VAL A 192 21.58 14.42 4.42
N VAL A 193 20.66 13.52 4.69
CA VAL A 193 19.22 13.77 4.65
C VAL A 193 18.60 13.58 6.04
N PHE A 194 17.52 14.31 6.30
CA PHE A 194 16.81 14.32 7.57
C PHE A 194 15.33 14.06 7.35
N GLY A 195 14.72 13.29 8.26
CA GLY A 195 13.28 13.11 8.29
C GLY A 195 12.68 12.42 7.08
N GLU A 196 13.51 11.77 6.29
CA GLU A 196 13.06 10.90 5.21
C GLU A 196 13.01 9.43 5.66
N PRO A 197 12.17 8.59 5.04
CA PRO A 197 12.24 7.16 5.23
C PRO A 197 13.64 6.64 4.88
N VAL A 198 14.27 5.97 5.84
CA VAL A 198 15.62 5.41 5.66
C VAL A 198 15.55 3.98 5.11
N HIS A 199 16.71 3.40 4.80
CA HIS A 199 16.84 2.01 4.40
C HIS A 199 15.92 1.63 3.22
N ARG A 200 15.71 2.58 2.29
CA ARG A 200 14.87 2.43 1.10
C ARG A 200 13.43 2.03 1.41
N SER A 201 12.92 2.49 2.55
CA SER A 201 11.54 2.19 3.04
C SER A 201 11.31 0.71 3.36
N GLU A 202 12.36 -0.06 3.58
CA GLU A 202 12.25 -1.45 4.01
C GLU A 202 11.80 -1.56 5.49
N TRP A 203 11.37 -2.75 5.90
CA TRP A 203 10.91 -3.09 7.26
C TRP A 203 9.78 -2.21 7.80
N GLY A 204 8.87 -1.73 6.91
CA GLY A 204 7.74 -0.90 7.29
C GLY A 204 8.11 0.53 7.66
N ILE A 205 9.26 1.02 7.18
CA ILE A 205 9.68 2.43 7.37
C ILE A 205 9.03 3.29 6.29
N GLU A 206 7.94 3.96 6.64
CA GLU A 206 7.21 4.87 5.73
C GLU A 206 7.40 6.34 6.07
N GLU A 207 7.97 6.64 7.25
CA GLU A 207 8.12 7.97 7.82
C GLU A 207 9.57 8.22 8.25
N GLY A 208 9.97 9.49 8.29
CA GLY A 208 11.25 9.90 8.83
C GLY A 208 11.14 10.70 10.12
N TRP A 209 9.93 11.12 10.50
CA TRP A 209 9.60 11.88 11.70
C TRP A 209 8.64 11.10 12.59
N TYR A 210 8.81 11.17 13.90
CA TYR A 210 7.98 10.47 14.88
C TYR A 210 7.66 11.39 16.04
N PHE A 211 6.40 11.83 16.14
CA PHE A 211 5.95 12.62 17.28
C PHE A 211 5.74 11.75 18.51
N SER A 212 6.16 12.24 19.66
CA SER A 212 5.82 11.60 20.93
C SER A 212 4.36 11.80 21.28
N PRO A 213 3.73 10.98 22.12
CA PRO A 213 2.27 10.99 22.38
C PRO A 213 1.71 12.34 22.83
N ASN A 214 2.48 13.16 23.52
CA ASN A 214 2.10 14.51 23.96
C ASN A 214 2.84 15.62 23.18
N SER A 215 3.49 15.28 22.07
CA SER A 215 4.25 16.20 21.22
C SER A 215 5.34 16.99 21.94
N ASN A 216 5.87 16.45 23.06
CA ASN A 216 6.98 17.05 23.77
C ASN A 216 8.33 16.80 23.08
N TYR A 217 8.40 15.71 22.31
CA TYR A 217 9.59 15.30 21.57
C TYR A 217 9.21 14.89 20.14
N ILE A 218 10.16 15.02 19.23
CA ILE A 218 10.11 14.48 17.88
C ILE A 218 11.37 13.65 17.68
N ALA A 219 11.22 12.35 17.43
CA ALA A 219 12.32 11.54 16.93
C ALA A 219 12.43 11.68 15.42
N PHE A 220 13.65 11.66 14.89
CA PHE A 220 13.87 11.80 13.46
C PHE A 220 15.05 10.96 12.99
N TYR A 221 15.00 10.52 11.76
CA TYR A 221 16.13 9.91 11.11
C TYR A 221 17.08 10.97 10.55
N ARG A 222 18.38 10.73 10.70
CA ARG A 222 19.46 11.36 9.98
C ARG A 222 20.22 10.28 9.23
N MET A 223 20.20 10.34 7.91
CA MET A 223 20.89 9.38 7.05
C MET A 223 22.07 10.06 6.37
N ASP A 224 23.26 9.55 6.61
CA ASP A 224 24.49 9.95 5.92
C ASP A 224 24.73 9.00 4.75
N GLN A 225 24.67 9.52 3.55
CA GLN A 225 24.86 8.79 2.30
C GLN A 225 26.17 9.15 1.58
N SER A 226 27.05 9.94 2.24
CA SER A 226 28.27 10.45 1.61
C SER A 226 29.22 9.34 1.12
N MET A 227 29.14 8.15 1.73
CA MET A 227 29.95 6.99 1.37
C MET A 227 29.28 6.09 0.34
N VAL A 228 27.99 6.31 0.03
CA VAL A 228 27.26 5.53 -0.98
C VAL A 228 27.60 6.03 -2.37
N GLU A 229 27.81 5.10 -3.29
CA GLU A 229 28.12 5.43 -4.68
C GLU A 229 26.93 6.14 -5.36
N ASP A 230 27.27 7.13 -6.21
CA ASP A 230 26.29 7.83 -7.04
C ASP A 230 25.89 6.94 -8.24
N TYR A 231 24.59 6.82 -8.48
CA TYR A 231 24.06 6.23 -9.69
C TYR A 231 23.44 7.32 -10.60
N PRO A 232 23.86 7.44 -11.88
CA PRO A 232 23.38 8.48 -12.78
C PRO A 232 22.05 8.08 -13.45
N LEU A 233 20.98 8.86 -13.24
CA LEU A 233 19.73 8.77 -13.97
C LEU A 233 19.71 9.80 -15.10
N LEU A 234 19.56 9.37 -16.34
CA LEU A 234 19.50 10.27 -17.49
C LEU A 234 18.16 11.00 -17.55
N GLN A 235 18.19 12.33 -17.48
CA GLN A 235 17.04 13.20 -17.60
C GLN A 235 17.00 13.82 -19.01
N THR A 236 15.83 13.72 -19.67
CA THR A 236 15.57 14.30 -21.00
C THR A 236 14.41 15.28 -20.98
N SER A 237 13.77 15.45 -19.82
CA SER A 237 12.61 16.33 -19.59
C SER A 237 12.79 17.11 -18.31
N GLU A 238 12.20 18.31 -18.26
CA GLU A 238 12.04 19.19 -17.10
C GLU A 238 10.55 19.41 -16.85
N GLU A 239 10.16 20.04 -15.75
CA GLU A 239 8.76 20.32 -15.43
C GLU A 239 8.01 21.05 -16.52
N ASP A 240 8.69 21.97 -17.22
CA ASP A 240 8.15 22.80 -18.30
C ASP A 240 8.22 22.15 -19.70
N GLY A 241 8.68 20.89 -19.79
CA GLY A 241 8.77 20.17 -21.07
C GLY A 241 10.11 19.47 -21.30
N ALA A 242 10.54 19.41 -22.58
CA ALA A 242 11.81 18.77 -22.92
C ALA A 242 13.02 19.60 -22.47
N ALA A 243 13.98 18.96 -21.82
CA ALA A 243 15.25 19.61 -21.48
C ALA A 243 15.99 20.06 -22.75
N HIS A 244 16.60 21.25 -22.71
CA HIS A 244 17.39 21.75 -23.83
C HIS A 244 18.62 20.87 -24.13
N ILE A 245 19.26 20.37 -23.07
CA ILE A 245 20.35 19.37 -23.13
C ILE A 245 20.07 18.32 -22.05
N ALA A 246 20.11 17.06 -22.43
CA ALA A 246 19.98 15.96 -21.46
C ALA A 246 21.10 16.04 -20.41
N TYR A 247 20.76 15.75 -19.16
CA TYR A 247 21.68 15.79 -18.04
C TYR A 247 21.51 14.57 -17.14
N PHE A 248 22.48 14.33 -16.25
CA PHE A 248 22.37 13.27 -15.23
C PHE A 248 21.91 13.85 -13.89
N LYS A 249 20.87 13.23 -13.32
CA LYS A 249 20.50 13.39 -11.92
C LYS A 249 21.05 12.18 -11.16
N ASN A 250 22.01 12.39 -10.29
CA ASN A 250 22.58 11.32 -9.49
C ASN A 250 21.65 11.01 -8.31
N ILE A 251 21.51 9.72 -8.02
CA ILE A 251 20.89 9.19 -6.80
C ILE A 251 21.91 8.36 -6.02
N LYS A 252 21.75 8.29 -4.71
CA LYS A 252 22.51 7.35 -3.88
C LYS A 252 21.86 5.98 -3.96
N TYR A 253 22.60 5.00 -4.51
CA TYR A 253 22.07 3.66 -4.72
C TYR A 253 23.03 2.60 -4.19
N PRO A 254 22.80 2.08 -2.94
CA PRO A 254 23.69 1.12 -2.30
C PRO A 254 23.44 -0.29 -2.88
N MET A 255 24.23 -0.72 -3.85
CA MET A 255 24.14 -2.04 -4.47
C MET A 255 24.64 -3.15 -3.54
N ALA A 256 24.11 -4.35 -3.71
CA ALA A 256 24.49 -5.54 -2.95
C ALA A 256 26.02 -5.78 -2.93
N GLY A 257 26.57 -6.09 -1.78
CA GLY A 257 28.02 -6.26 -1.56
C GLY A 257 28.83 -4.96 -1.48
N ARG A 258 28.17 -3.80 -1.63
CA ARG A 258 28.83 -2.46 -1.58
C ARG A 258 28.62 -1.79 -0.23
N THR A 259 29.08 -0.54 -0.12
CA THR A 259 28.96 0.27 1.10
C THR A 259 27.53 0.78 1.26
N SER A 260 26.96 0.58 2.45
CA SER A 260 25.64 1.11 2.84
C SER A 260 25.76 2.50 3.45
N HIS A 261 24.64 3.23 3.51
CA HIS A 261 24.50 4.46 4.24
C HIS A 261 24.52 4.23 5.76
N GLN A 262 24.76 5.30 6.53
CA GLN A 262 24.76 5.27 7.99
C GLN A 262 23.60 6.08 8.55
N VAL A 263 22.82 5.47 9.45
CA VAL A 263 21.64 6.10 10.04
C VAL A 263 21.85 6.38 11.52
N LYS A 264 21.34 7.52 11.96
CA LYS A 264 21.20 7.87 13.39
C LYS A 264 19.77 8.28 13.66
N VAL A 265 19.31 8.05 14.89
CA VAL A 265 18.05 8.59 15.38
C VAL A 265 18.35 9.77 16.28
N GLY A 266 17.78 10.94 15.97
CA GLY A 266 17.85 12.14 16.78
C GLY A 266 16.55 12.33 17.57
N ILE A 267 16.65 13.01 18.71
CA ILE A 267 15.51 13.45 19.52
C ILE A 267 15.56 14.98 19.60
N PHE A 268 14.55 15.61 19.05
CA PHE A 268 14.29 17.02 19.20
C PHE A 268 13.39 17.25 20.43
N ASP A 269 13.83 18.09 21.38
CA ASP A 269 13.01 18.50 22.54
C ASP A 269 12.22 19.76 22.19
N ALA A 270 10.95 19.58 21.84
CA ALA A 270 10.06 20.68 21.42
C ALA A 270 9.87 21.72 22.54
N ARG A 271 9.70 21.28 23.79
CA ARG A 271 9.49 22.17 24.95
C ARG A 271 10.66 23.10 25.17
N GLN A 272 11.88 22.51 25.25
CA GLN A 272 13.11 23.30 25.45
C GLN A 272 13.41 24.18 24.24
N SER A 273 13.16 23.68 23.03
CA SER A 273 13.41 24.43 21.81
C SER A 273 12.55 25.68 21.71
N PHE A 274 11.23 25.56 21.95
CA PHE A 274 10.33 26.71 21.98
C PHE A 274 10.63 27.67 23.14
N GLN A 275 10.97 27.16 24.32
CA GLN A 275 11.36 27.99 25.46
C GLN A 275 12.63 28.78 25.20
N GLN A 276 13.66 28.15 24.63
CA GLN A 276 14.97 28.74 24.35
C GLN A 276 15.04 29.46 23.00
N LYS A 277 14.02 29.30 22.15
CA LYS A 277 13.96 29.80 20.76
C LYS A 277 15.17 29.36 19.92
N LYS A 278 15.58 28.12 20.08
CA LYS A 278 16.66 27.48 19.33
C LYS A 278 16.44 25.98 19.26
N CYS A 279 17.01 25.32 18.26
CA CYS A 279 16.99 23.87 18.18
C CYS A 279 17.72 23.23 19.36
N VAL A 280 17.02 22.41 20.13
CA VAL A 280 17.57 21.58 21.20
C VAL A 280 17.35 20.13 20.85
N TYR A 281 18.39 19.42 20.50
CA TYR A 281 18.33 18.01 20.14
C TYR A 281 19.59 17.26 20.59
N HIS A 282 19.50 15.94 20.59
CA HIS A 282 20.63 15.04 20.77
C HIS A 282 20.38 13.73 20.00
N TYR A 283 21.44 12.97 19.78
CA TYR A 283 21.32 11.66 19.13
C TYR A 283 21.20 10.53 20.15
N ILE A 284 20.45 9.50 19.80
CA ILE A 284 20.43 8.23 20.50
C ILE A 284 21.83 7.60 20.41
N GLN A 285 22.31 7.06 21.53
CA GLN A 285 23.61 6.42 21.65
C GLN A 285 23.52 4.96 21.18
N THR A 286 23.44 4.77 19.87
CA THR A 286 23.43 3.44 19.25
C THR A 286 24.84 2.86 19.20
N ASP A 287 24.95 1.54 19.29
CA ASP A 287 26.18 0.77 19.10
C ASP A 287 26.05 -0.03 17.80
N PRO A 288 26.93 0.11 16.80
CA PRO A 288 26.92 -0.71 15.60
C PRO A 288 26.97 -2.22 15.85
N ALA A 289 27.53 -2.65 16.97
CA ALA A 289 27.53 -4.06 17.38
C ALA A 289 26.14 -4.62 17.71
N ASP A 290 25.14 -3.75 17.91
CA ASP A 290 23.75 -4.17 18.11
C ASP A 290 23.00 -4.36 16.79
N GLY A 291 23.52 -3.89 15.67
CA GLY A 291 22.93 -3.88 14.35
C GLY A 291 22.94 -2.48 13.76
N GLU A 292 23.20 -2.38 12.46
CA GLU A 292 23.38 -1.09 11.77
C GLU A 292 22.11 -0.50 11.18
N PHE A 293 21.09 -1.33 10.92
CA PHE A 293 19.81 -0.86 10.45
C PHE A 293 18.89 -0.56 11.63
N LEU A 294 18.33 0.65 11.65
CA LEU A 294 17.51 1.16 12.75
C LEU A 294 16.06 1.28 12.25
N THR A 295 15.16 0.51 12.84
CA THR A 295 13.76 0.46 12.42
C THR A 295 12.80 0.49 13.61
N ASN A 296 11.49 0.63 13.35
CA ASN A 296 10.40 0.52 14.34
C ASN A 296 10.52 1.51 15.52
N VAL A 297 10.91 2.75 15.24
CA VAL A 297 11.04 3.82 16.25
C VAL A 297 9.68 4.04 16.93
N THR A 298 9.63 3.90 18.26
CA THR A 298 8.38 3.97 19.03
C THR A 298 8.63 4.66 20.38
N PHE A 299 7.86 5.68 20.71
CA PHE A 299 7.87 6.29 22.04
C PHE A 299 7.02 5.48 23.04
N SER A 300 7.47 5.45 24.31
CA SER A 300 6.58 5.03 25.39
C SER A 300 5.46 6.05 25.62
N PRO A 301 4.28 5.62 26.15
CA PRO A 301 3.16 6.53 26.44
C PRO A 301 3.50 7.67 27.41
N ASP A 302 4.45 7.47 28.31
CA ASP A 302 4.94 8.48 29.28
C ASP A 302 6.12 9.29 28.75
N GLU A 303 6.53 9.08 27.47
CA GLU A 303 7.62 9.79 26.75
C GLU A 303 9.01 9.69 27.42
N LYS A 304 9.20 8.74 28.35
CA LYS A 304 10.50 8.55 29.00
C LYS A 304 11.43 7.66 28.20
N TYR A 305 10.86 6.77 27.38
CA TYR A 305 11.60 5.75 26.66
C TYR A 305 11.32 5.81 25.17
N LEU A 306 12.37 5.54 24.40
CA LEU A 306 12.29 5.25 22.97
C LEU A 306 12.71 3.80 22.77
N TYR A 307 11.94 3.10 21.94
CA TYR A 307 12.23 1.74 21.51
C TYR A 307 12.66 1.79 20.05
N ILE A 308 13.73 1.08 19.72
CA ILE A 308 14.25 0.96 18.36
C ILE A 308 14.59 -0.51 18.14
N THR A 309 14.19 -1.06 17.03
CA THR A 309 14.67 -2.37 16.60
C THR A 309 15.92 -2.18 15.74
N HIS A 310 17.01 -2.80 16.17
CA HIS A 310 18.25 -2.90 15.43
C HIS A 310 18.27 -4.18 14.63
N LEU A 311 18.78 -4.15 13.41
CA LEU A 311 18.96 -5.31 12.55
C LEU A 311 20.39 -5.31 12.02
N ASN A 312 21.07 -6.45 12.06
CA ASN A 312 22.41 -6.59 11.49
C ASN A 312 22.37 -6.55 9.95
N ARG A 313 23.53 -6.41 9.31
CA ARG A 313 23.63 -6.33 7.86
C ARG A 313 23.14 -7.60 7.17
N GLU A 314 23.43 -8.75 7.73
CA GLU A 314 22.99 -10.06 7.24
C GLU A 314 21.47 -10.27 7.41
N GLN A 315 20.79 -9.32 8.07
CA GLN A 315 19.33 -9.30 8.31
C GLN A 315 18.78 -10.58 8.96
N ASN A 316 19.61 -11.29 9.68
CA ASN A 316 19.26 -12.55 10.34
C ASN A 316 19.26 -12.47 11.87
N HIS A 317 19.58 -11.29 12.41
CA HIS A 317 19.65 -11.03 13.84
C HIS A 317 19.09 -9.64 14.18
N SER A 318 17.99 -9.59 14.91
CA SER A 318 17.37 -8.33 15.35
C SER A 318 17.38 -8.20 16.87
N LYS A 319 17.43 -6.95 17.35
CA LYS A 319 17.37 -6.59 18.78
C LYS A 319 16.41 -5.44 18.99
N LEU A 320 15.37 -5.62 19.78
CA LEU A 320 14.55 -4.52 20.31
C LEU A 320 15.25 -3.90 21.51
N ILE A 321 15.64 -2.63 21.39
CA ILE A 321 16.42 -1.92 22.41
C ILE A 321 15.63 -0.73 22.96
N ARG A 322 15.65 -0.57 24.29
CA ARG A 322 15.06 0.57 24.98
C ARG A 322 16.12 1.60 25.32
N TYR A 323 15.84 2.86 24.98
CA TYR A 323 16.66 4.03 25.24
C TYR A 323 15.94 5.02 26.16
N GLU A 324 16.70 5.83 26.91
CA GLU A 324 16.18 6.96 27.68
C GLU A 324 16.03 8.17 26.76
N VAL A 325 14.81 8.70 26.61
CA VAL A 325 14.54 9.85 25.73
C VAL A 325 15.35 11.08 26.12
N ALA A 326 15.49 11.38 27.42
CA ALA A 326 16.14 12.59 27.91
C ALA A 326 17.65 12.65 27.61
N THR A 327 18.32 11.52 27.48
CA THR A 327 19.81 11.44 27.35
C THR A 327 20.28 10.68 26.12
N GLY A 328 19.38 9.99 25.44
CA GLY A 328 19.71 9.06 24.35
C GLY A 328 20.43 7.79 24.78
N LYS A 329 20.56 7.54 26.10
CA LYS A 329 21.35 6.41 26.64
C LYS A 329 20.65 5.08 26.43
N LYS A 330 21.38 4.07 25.96
CA LYS A 330 20.95 2.68 25.92
C LYS A 330 20.68 2.15 27.33
N LEU A 331 19.51 1.57 27.57
CA LEU A 331 19.11 1.04 28.86
C LEU A 331 19.11 -0.48 28.91
N ALA A 332 18.48 -1.14 27.91
CA ALA A 332 18.35 -2.58 27.88
C ALA A 332 18.07 -3.10 26.47
N VAL A 333 18.56 -4.29 26.17
CA VAL A 333 18.04 -5.15 25.09
C VAL A 333 16.86 -5.90 25.67
N LEU A 334 15.68 -5.79 25.06
CA LEU A 334 14.43 -6.36 25.54
C LEU A 334 14.07 -7.66 24.84
N ILE A 335 14.30 -7.73 23.55
CA ILE A 335 14.05 -8.92 22.73
C ILE A 335 15.24 -9.07 21.79
N GLU A 336 15.59 -10.31 21.53
CA GLU A 336 16.61 -10.69 20.55
C GLU A 336 16.05 -11.86 19.74
N GLU A 337 16.07 -11.72 18.40
CA GLU A 337 15.59 -12.75 17.48
C GLU A 337 16.65 -13.07 16.44
N THR A 338 16.75 -14.34 16.11
CA THR A 338 17.64 -14.85 15.07
C THR A 338 16.89 -15.86 14.21
N ASP A 339 17.16 -15.87 12.92
CA ASP A 339 16.70 -16.90 11.98
C ASP A 339 17.90 -17.28 11.11
N SER A 340 18.00 -18.54 10.72
CA SER A 340 19.08 -19.03 9.84
C SER A 340 18.99 -18.45 8.42
N ARG A 341 17.86 -17.87 8.06
CA ARG A 341 17.61 -17.21 6.78
C ARG A 341 17.61 -15.69 7.00
N TYR A 342 16.47 -15.12 7.41
CA TYR A 342 16.36 -13.70 7.71
C TYR A 342 15.23 -13.43 8.71
N VAL A 343 15.34 -12.31 9.42
CA VAL A 343 14.32 -11.73 10.31
C VAL A 343 13.79 -10.44 9.67
N GLU A 344 12.48 -10.26 9.67
CA GLU A 344 11.84 -9.05 9.17
C GLU A 344 11.08 -8.33 10.27
N PRO A 345 11.65 -7.32 10.91
CA PRO A 345 10.98 -6.53 11.94
C PRO A 345 10.04 -5.49 11.30
N LEU A 346 8.91 -5.94 10.73
CA LEU A 346 7.98 -5.10 9.97
C LEU A 346 7.09 -4.21 10.85
N HIS A 347 6.99 -4.48 12.15
CA HIS A 347 5.95 -3.89 13.01
C HIS A 347 6.54 -3.22 14.25
N ARG A 348 6.05 -2.04 14.55
CA ARG A 348 6.33 -1.34 15.81
C ARG A 348 5.69 -2.10 16.98
N ILE A 349 6.27 -1.98 18.17
CA ILE A 349 5.64 -2.51 19.38
C ILE A 349 4.40 -1.71 19.75
N ILE A 350 3.41 -2.38 20.36
CA ILE A 350 2.24 -1.72 20.92
C ILE A 350 2.45 -1.58 22.43
N CYS A 351 2.70 -0.34 22.88
CA CYS A 351 2.91 -0.06 24.30
C CYS A 351 1.59 -0.07 25.07
N LEU A 352 1.57 -0.73 26.23
CA LEU A 352 0.42 -0.77 27.12
C LEU A 352 0.57 0.23 28.27
N ALA A 353 -0.54 0.73 28.81
CA ALA A 353 -0.55 1.70 29.92
C ALA A 353 0.16 1.20 31.19
N ASN A 354 0.23 -0.11 31.40
CA ASN A 354 0.91 -0.72 32.55
C ASN A 354 2.43 -0.89 32.33
N GLY A 355 2.96 -0.39 31.21
CA GLY A 355 4.37 -0.51 30.82
C GLY A 355 4.73 -1.80 30.09
N ASN A 356 3.86 -2.80 30.03
CA ASN A 356 4.04 -3.97 29.18
C ASN A 356 3.91 -3.56 27.70
N PHE A 357 4.28 -4.47 26.81
CA PHE A 357 4.11 -4.21 25.38
C PHE A 357 3.78 -5.48 24.60
N ILE A 358 3.21 -5.31 23.41
CA ILE A 358 2.92 -6.39 22.48
C ILE A 358 3.91 -6.27 21.32
N TYR A 359 4.47 -7.41 20.95
CA TYR A 359 5.44 -7.56 19.87
C TYR A 359 4.90 -8.54 18.85
N GLN A 360 5.10 -8.29 17.56
CA GLN A 360 4.78 -9.22 16.48
C GLN A 360 6.04 -9.96 16.04
N SER A 361 5.90 -11.27 15.80
CA SER A 361 7.01 -12.12 15.37
C SER A 361 6.50 -13.38 14.68
N ASP A 362 7.25 -13.89 13.73
CA ASP A 362 7.01 -15.14 13.01
C ASP A 362 7.84 -16.31 13.56
N ARG A 363 8.40 -16.19 14.76
CA ARG A 363 9.32 -17.16 15.42
C ARG A 363 8.77 -18.58 15.58
N ASP A 364 7.46 -18.75 15.54
CA ASP A 364 6.80 -20.07 15.57
C ASP A 364 6.36 -20.56 14.17
N GLY A 365 6.82 -19.88 13.12
CA GLY A 365 6.51 -20.16 11.73
C GLY A 365 5.38 -19.29 11.14
N TRP A 366 4.70 -18.47 11.96
CA TRP A 366 3.62 -17.58 11.54
C TRP A 366 3.67 -16.26 12.28
N ASN A 367 3.34 -15.15 11.63
CA ASN A 367 3.33 -13.84 12.29
C ASN A 367 2.20 -13.76 13.32
N HIS A 368 2.57 -13.60 14.60
CA HIS A 368 1.65 -13.59 15.74
C HIS A 368 1.98 -12.53 16.77
N PHE A 369 1.00 -12.18 17.62
CA PHE A 369 1.16 -11.29 18.76
C PHE A 369 1.71 -12.01 19.99
N TYR A 370 2.69 -11.39 20.64
CA TYR A 370 3.33 -11.84 21.88
C TYR A 370 3.30 -10.72 22.92
N LEU A 371 2.85 -11.03 24.15
CA LEU A 371 2.85 -10.10 25.28
C LEU A 371 4.15 -10.22 26.07
N TYR A 372 4.79 -9.08 26.30
CA TYR A 372 6.00 -8.95 27.10
C TYR A 372 5.82 -8.01 28.28
N THR A 373 6.56 -8.24 29.36
CA THR A 373 6.69 -7.28 30.46
C THR A 373 7.56 -6.11 30.04
N PHE A 374 7.50 -5.02 30.80
CA PHE A 374 8.39 -3.86 30.64
C PHE A 374 9.88 -4.25 30.54
N ASP A 375 10.31 -5.26 31.28
CA ASP A 375 11.71 -5.71 31.29
C ASP A 375 12.05 -6.76 30.19
N GLY A 376 11.17 -6.94 29.21
CA GLY A 376 11.42 -7.84 28.09
C GLY A 376 11.23 -9.33 28.38
N LYS A 377 10.52 -9.70 29.46
CA LYS A 377 10.17 -11.10 29.71
C LYS A 377 8.89 -11.47 28.99
N LEU A 378 8.91 -12.55 28.20
CA LEU A 378 7.74 -13.10 27.57
C LEU A 378 6.70 -13.53 28.63
N VAL A 379 5.51 -12.96 28.54
CA VAL A 379 4.35 -13.34 29.37
C VAL A 379 3.60 -14.48 28.71
N LYS A 380 3.25 -14.30 27.43
CA LYS A 380 2.55 -15.32 26.65
C LYS A 380 2.50 -14.96 25.16
N GLN A 381 2.24 -15.96 24.33
CA GLN A 381 1.74 -15.78 22.98
C GLN A 381 0.23 -15.51 23.02
N ILE A 382 -0.25 -14.44 22.35
CA ILE A 382 -1.66 -14.04 22.36
C ILE A 382 -2.43 -14.75 21.25
N THR A 383 -1.88 -14.73 20.03
CA THR A 383 -2.45 -15.43 18.87
C THR A 383 -1.55 -16.59 18.46
N LYS A 384 -2.14 -17.66 17.90
CA LYS A 384 -1.39 -18.83 17.44
C LYS A 384 -2.19 -19.62 16.40
N GLY A 385 -1.48 -20.39 15.58
CA GLY A 385 -2.07 -21.29 14.58
C GLY A 385 -1.39 -21.13 13.21
N ASN A 386 -1.83 -21.88 12.22
CA ASN A 386 -1.25 -21.85 10.88
C ASN A 386 -1.91 -20.74 10.03
N TRP A 387 -1.77 -19.51 10.46
CA TRP A 387 -2.30 -18.30 9.83
C TRP A 387 -1.59 -17.06 10.40
N PRO A 388 -1.35 -16.01 9.59
CA PRO A 388 -0.69 -14.80 10.06
C PRO A 388 -1.66 -13.75 10.61
N VAL A 389 -1.19 -12.90 11.51
CA VAL A 389 -1.63 -11.51 11.64
C VAL A 389 -1.04 -10.75 10.44
N ILE A 390 -1.90 -10.23 9.56
CA ILE A 390 -1.46 -9.52 8.34
C ILE A 390 -1.27 -8.03 8.62
N GLU A 391 -2.22 -7.42 9.34
CA GLU A 391 -2.21 -6.00 9.65
C GLU A 391 -2.78 -5.78 11.06
N ASP A 392 -2.11 -4.98 11.86
CA ASP A 392 -2.60 -4.51 13.17
C ASP A 392 -3.42 -3.23 12.98
N LEU A 393 -4.67 -3.26 13.45
CA LEU A 393 -5.59 -2.11 13.39
C LEU A 393 -5.75 -1.39 14.74
N GLY A 394 -4.96 -1.79 15.74
CA GLY A 394 -4.92 -1.19 17.07
C GLY A 394 -5.81 -1.87 18.10
N MET A 395 -5.89 -1.25 19.28
CA MET A 395 -6.59 -1.75 20.47
C MET A 395 -7.76 -0.86 20.88
N ASP A 396 -8.71 -1.43 21.63
CA ASP A 396 -9.71 -0.67 22.35
C ASP A 396 -9.09 0.17 23.50
N ASP A 397 -9.78 1.25 23.91
CA ASP A 397 -9.32 2.14 24.98
C ASP A 397 -9.06 1.42 26.30
N ALA A 398 -9.76 0.31 26.54
CA ALA A 398 -9.58 -0.51 27.72
C ALA A 398 -8.35 -1.43 27.66
N GLN A 399 -7.66 -1.47 26.51
CA GLN A 399 -6.51 -2.34 26.22
C GLN A 399 -6.80 -3.82 26.50
N GLN A 400 -8.01 -4.25 26.17
CA GLN A 400 -8.46 -5.63 26.37
C GLN A 400 -8.47 -6.44 25.08
N ASN A 401 -8.77 -5.77 23.95
CA ASN A 401 -8.89 -6.42 22.65
C ASN A 401 -8.01 -5.73 21.62
N ILE A 402 -7.34 -6.54 20.78
CA ILE A 402 -6.61 -6.10 19.58
C ILE A 402 -7.46 -6.46 18.38
N TYR A 403 -7.56 -5.54 17.42
CA TYR A 403 -8.22 -5.72 16.14
C TYR A 403 -7.15 -5.88 15.05
N PHE A 404 -7.34 -6.85 14.14
CA PHE A 404 -6.34 -7.14 13.13
C PHE A 404 -6.94 -7.82 11.90
N MET A 405 -6.26 -7.69 10.77
CA MET A 405 -6.58 -8.43 9.55
C MET A 405 -5.85 -9.76 9.51
N THR A 406 -6.51 -10.79 8.99
CA THR A 406 -5.95 -12.13 8.83
C THR A 406 -6.64 -12.87 7.70
N ASN A 407 -5.99 -13.90 7.15
CA ASN A 407 -6.56 -14.86 6.22
C ASN A 407 -6.87 -16.23 6.86
N LYS A 408 -7.07 -16.23 8.17
CA LYS A 408 -7.18 -17.44 9.00
C LYS A 408 -8.17 -18.50 8.49
N ASP A 409 -9.30 -18.08 7.95
CA ASP A 409 -10.35 -19.00 7.54
C ASP A 409 -10.21 -19.47 6.08
N ASN A 410 -9.55 -18.65 5.25
CA ASN A 410 -9.21 -18.97 3.86
C ASN A 410 -8.01 -18.15 3.39
N PRO A 411 -6.92 -18.75 2.90
CA PRO A 411 -5.69 -18.05 2.53
C PRO A 411 -5.84 -16.95 1.45
N VAL A 412 -6.88 -17.00 0.62
CA VAL A 412 -7.14 -15.99 -0.42
C VAL A 412 -8.11 -14.89 0.02
N ASP A 413 -8.64 -14.97 1.22
CA ASP A 413 -9.56 -13.98 1.80
C ASP A 413 -8.84 -13.06 2.80
N ARG A 414 -9.51 -11.98 3.21
CA ARG A 414 -9.07 -11.06 4.25
C ARG A 414 -10.23 -10.80 5.20
N TYR A 415 -10.02 -11.06 6.49
CA TYR A 415 -11.04 -10.96 7.54
C TYR A 415 -10.61 -10.04 8.66
N LEU A 416 -11.55 -9.29 9.22
CA LEU A 416 -11.36 -8.60 10.49
C LEU A 416 -11.58 -9.55 11.66
N TYR A 417 -10.57 -9.68 12.50
CA TYR A 417 -10.64 -10.40 13.76
C TYR A 417 -10.38 -9.48 14.95
N SER A 418 -10.91 -9.86 16.08
CA SER A 418 -10.44 -9.37 17.37
C SER A 418 -9.89 -10.52 18.21
N VAL A 419 -8.88 -10.21 19.04
CA VAL A 419 -8.38 -11.12 20.06
C VAL A 419 -8.41 -10.46 21.44
N ASN A 420 -9.00 -11.12 22.41
CA ASN A 420 -8.91 -10.66 23.81
C ASN A 420 -7.54 -11.02 24.39
N ILE A 421 -6.78 -10.00 24.82
CA ILE A 421 -5.40 -10.16 25.30
C ILE A 421 -5.30 -11.12 26.46
N SER A 422 -6.25 -11.06 27.42
CA SER A 422 -6.20 -11.91 28.62
C SER A 422 -6.53 -13.36 28.34
N SER A 423 -7.62 -13.63 27.64
CA SER A 423 -8.13 -15.00 27.41
C SER A 423 -7.60 -15.66 26.13
N GLY A 424 -7.08 -14.88 25.16
CA GLY A 424 -6.74 -15.38 23.83
C GLY A 424 -7.97 -15.71 22.96
N LYS A 425 -9.19 -15.30 23.38
CA LYS A 425 -10.41 -15.57 22.63
C LYS A 425 -10.40 -14.77 21.33
N LEU A 426 -10.46 -15.46 20.21
CA LEU A 426 -10.63 -14.91 18.86
C LEU A 426 -12.12 -14.74 18.53
N THR A 427 -12.43 -13.65 17.80
CA THR A 427 -13.78 -13.41 17.26
C THR A 427 -13.64 -12.91 15.84
N ASN A 428 -14.26 -13.59 14.86
CA ASN A 428 -14.39 -13.12 13.50
C ASN A 428 -15.51 -12.08 13.46
N LEU A 429 -15.23 -10.86 13.01
CA LEU A 429 -16.18 -9.75 12.92
C LEU A 429 -16.73 -9.57 11.50
N THR A 430 -16.11 -10.19 10.48
CA THR A 430 -16.50 -10.15 9.08
C THR A 430 -16.48 -11.55 8.47
N PRO A 431 -17.48 -12.40 8.74
CA PRO A 431 -17.44 -13.84 8.42
C PRO A 431 -17.67 -14.19 6.94
N ASP A 432 -18.08 -13.23 6.10
CA ASP A 432 -18.35 -13.48 4.69
C ASP A 432 -17.03 -13.73 3.93
N SER A 433 -17.03 -14.71 3.00
CA SER A 433 -15.84 -15.02 2.20
C SER A 433 -15.57 -13.94 1.16
N GLY A 434 -14.38 -13.37 1.19
CA GLY A 434 -13.92 -12.29 0.33
C GLY A 434 -12.84 -11.45 0.97
N THR A 435 -12.58 -10.30 0.38
CA THR A 435 -11.63 -9.30 0.89
C THR A 435 -12.38 -8.19 1.59
N HIS A 436 -12.03 -7.97 2.84
CA HIS A 436 -12.53 -6.91 3.70
C HIS A 436 -11.44 -5.86 3.90
N THR A 437 -11.74 -4.59 3.58
CA THR A 437 -10.87 -3.44 3.91
C THR A 437 -11.56 -2.65 5.01
N ILE A 438 -10.89 -2.49 6.14
CA ILE A 438 -11.51 -2.03 7.38
C ILE A 438 -11.02 -0.62 7.75
N ILE A 439 -11.96 0.24 8.12
CA ILE A 439 -11.68 1.53 8.77
C ILE A 439 -12.34 1.51 10.13
N LEU A 440 -11.56 1.43 11.20
CA LEU A 440 -12.04 1.50 12.57
C LEU A 440 -12.34 2.95 12.97
N SER A 441 -13.35 3.15 13.82
CA SER A 441 -13.53 4.44 14.54
C SER A 441 -12.34 4.67 15.51
N ASP A 442 -12.07 5.92 15.87
CA ASP A 442 -10.96 6.29 16.76
C ASP A 442 -11.03 5.54 18.10
N ASP A 443 -12.23 5.43 18.67
CA ASP A 443 -12.49 4.70 19.93
C ASP A 443 -12.56 3.16 19.76
N LYS A 444 -12.29 2.66 18.55
CA LYS A 444 -12.28 1.23 18.16
C LYS A 444 -13.58 0.48 18.50
N LYS A 445 -14.71 1.18 18.66
CA LYS A 445 -16.03 0.55 18.95
C LYS A 445 -16.82 0.20 17.72
N ASN A 446 -16.50 0.84 16.59
CA ASN A 446 -17.19 0.67 15.32
C ASN A 446 -16.21 0.56 14.17
N PHE A 447 -16.69 0.06 13.04
CA PHE A 447 -15.90 -0.02 11.82
C PHE A 447 -16.76 0.18 10.57
N PHE A 448 -16.13 0.64 9.51
CA PHE A 448 -16.63 0.48 8.14
C PHE A 448 -15.86 -0.66 7.50
N ASP A 449 -16.61 -1.49 6.76
CA ASP A 449 -16.07 -2.61 6.02
C ASP A 449 -16.40 -2.43 4.53
N TYR A 450 -15.38 -2.32 3.74
CA TYR A 450 -15.45 -2.28 2.28
C TYR A 450 -15.21 -3.70 1.77
N PHE A 451 -16.30 -4.42 1.60
CA PHE A 451 -16.29 -5.83 1.22
C PHE A 451 -16.33 -6.02 -0.29
N SER A 452 -15.51 -6.91 -0.79
CA SER A 452 -15.48 -7.36 -2.18
C SER A 452 -15.20 -8.87 -2.28
N ASN A 453 -15.63 -9.52 -3.36
CA ASN A 453 -15.18 -10.85 -3.74
C ASN A 453 -15.23 -10.99 -5.27
N LEU A 454 -14.82 -12.13 -5.84
CA LEU A 454 -14.76 -12.31 -7.31
C LEU A 454 -16.03 -11.87 -8.06
N HIS A 455 -17.21 -11.92 -7.41
CA HIS A 455 -18.51 -11.66 -8.04
C HIS A 455 -19.22 -10.42 -7.50
N THR A 456 -18.71 -9.86 -6.41
CA THR A 456 -19.28 -8.69 -5.73
C THR A 456 -18.30 -7.53 -5.84
N PRO A 457 -18.60 -6.49 -6.63
CA PRO A 457 -17.68 -5.38 -6.83
C PRO A 457 -17.34 -4.61 -5.55
N LEU A 458 -18.36 -4.18 -4.83
CA LEU A 458 -18.19 -3.45 -3.57
C LEU A 458 -19.49 -3.38 -2.77
N ILE A 459 -19.46 -3.80 -1.52
CA ILE A 459 -20.49 -3.49 -0.52
C ILE A 459 -19.82 -2.79 0.65
N VAL A 460 -20.39 -1.68 1.09
CA VAL A 460 -19.94 -0.99 2.30
C VAL A 460 -20.89 -1.36 3.44
N TYR A 461 -20.31 -1.90 4.51
CA TYR A 461 -21.00 -2.17 5.76
C TYR A 461 -20.52 -1.21 6.85
N ALA A 462 -21.39 -0.95 7.82
CA ALA A 462 -21.07 -0.37 9.11
C ALA A 462 -21.28 -1.41 10.19
N GLY A 463 -20.30 -1.64 11.05
CA GLY A 463 -20.32 -2.68 12.07
C GLY A 463 -19.90 -2.16 13.44
N THR A 464 -20.22 -2.95 14.49
CA THR A 464 -19.73 -2.73 15.85
C THR A 464 -18.72 -3.81 16.23
N THR A 465 -17.63 -3.43 16.91
CA THR A 465 -16.54 -4.35 17.26
C THR A 465 -16.92 -5.37 18.35
N ASP A 466 -18.09 -5.20 18.99
CA ASP A 466 -18.68 -6.24 19.86
C ASP A 466 -19.45 -7.31 19.05
N GLY A 467 -19.49 -7.20 17.73
CA GLY A 467 -20.12 -8.15 16.82
C GLY A 467 -21.65 -8.19 16.84
N LYS A 468 -22.30 -7.24 17.52
CA LYS A 468 -23.78 -7.28 17.65
C LYS A 468 -24.53 -6.70 16.48
N TYR A 469 -23.92 -5.77 15.77
CA TYR A 469 -24.56 -5.05 14.68
C TYR A 469 -23.65 -5.03 13.45
N LEU A 470 -24.19 -5.42 12.32
CA LEU A 470 -23.60 -5.23 11.00
C LEU A 470 -24.72 -4.77 10.06
N ARG A 471 -24.54 -3.64 9.41
CA ARG A 471 -25.55 -3.01 8.55
C ARG A 471 -24.95 -2.66 7.20
N LYS A 472 -25.61 -3.07 6.12
CA LYS A 472 -25.26 -2.61 4.78
C LYS A 472 -25.57 -1.13 4.64
N VAL A 473 -24.56 -0.34 4.32
CA VAL A 473 -24.64 1.11 4.07
C VAL A 473 -24.92 1.34 2.58
N LYS A 474 -24.14 0.68 1.73
CA LYS A 474 -24.22 0.83 0.27
C LYS A 474 -23.79 -0.46 -0.42
N GLU A 475 -24.47 -0.77 -1.51
CA GLU A 475 -24.01 -1.72 -2.51
C GLU A 475 -23.76 -0.95 -3.81
N SER A 476 -22.51 -0.98 -4.29
CA SER A 476 -22.13 -0.32 -5.53
C SER A 476 -22.64 -1.12 -6.72
N ARG A 477 -23.11 -0.40 -7.73
CA ARG A 477 -23.36 -1.04 -9.02
C ARG A 477 -22.01 -1.50 -9.61
N ASN A 478 -22.05 -2.61 -10.35
CA ASN A 478 -20.86 -3.08 -11.06
C ASN A 478 -20.42 -2.00 -12.07
N PRO A 479 -19.22 -1.41 -11.94
CA PRO A 479 -18.74 -0.40 -12.87
C PRO A 479 -18.48 -0.93 -14.27
N TYR A 480 -18.29 -2.25 -14.42
CA TYR A 480 -18.08 -2.95 -15.70
C TYR A 480 -19.34 -3.65 -16.22
N ARG A 481 -20.56 -3.30 -15.72
CA ARG A 481 -21.81 -3.96 -16.08
C ARG A 481 -22.14 -3.93 -17.57
N ASP A 482 -21.62 -2.94 -18.30
CA ASP A 482 -21.81 -2.80 -19.75
C ASP A 482 -20.73 -3.55 -20.55
N CYS A 483 -19.70 -4.10 -19.86
CA CYS A 483 -18.66 -4.93 -20.43
C CYS A 483 -19.01 -6.41 -20.29
N GLU A 484 -18.81 -7.18 -21.36
CA GLU A 484 -18.93 -8.64 -21.29
C GLU A 484 -17.65 -9.21 -20.71
N LEU A 485 -17.61 -9.38 -19.37
CA LEU A 485 -16.50 -10.00 -18.68
C LEU A 485 -16.49 -11.51 -18.87
N GLY A 486 -15.28 -12.09 -18.82
CA GLY A 486 -15.10 -13.53 -18.76
C GLY A 486 -15.42 -14.11 -17.37
N TYR A 487 -15.43 -15.42 -17.26
CA TYR A 487 -15.59 -16.13 -15.99
C TYR A 487 -14.25 -16.15 -15.24
N ASP A 488 -14.27 -15.69 -14.00
CA ASP A 488 -13.12 -15.65 -13.12
C ASP A 488 -13.25 -16.69 -12.00
N THR A 489 -12.16 -17.41 -11.67
CA THR A 489 -12.16 -18.47 -10.67
C THR A 489 -10.83 -18.63 -9.96
N ILE A 490 -10.90 -18.98 -8.68
CA ILE A 490 -9.73 -19.32 -7.85
C ILE A 490 -9.77 -20.80 -7.48
N PHE A 491 -8.62 -21.47 -7.53
CA PHE A 491 -8.43 -22.86 -7.12
C PHE A 491 -6.98 -23.07 -6.66
N SER A 492 -6.65 -24.25 -6.13
CA SER A 492 -5.27 -24.58 -5.78
C SER A 492 -4.76 -25.79 -6.55
N LEU A 493 -3.44 -25.79 -6.79
CA LEU A 493 -2.67 -26.94 -7.29
C LEU A 493 -1.69 -27.37 -6.19
N LYS A 494 -1.32 -28.64 -6.17
CA LYS A 494 -0.28 -29.14 -5.25
C LYS A 494 1.06 -29.18 -5.95
N ASN A 495 2.10 -28.62 -5.30
CA ASN A 495 3.46 -28.86 -5.72
C ASN A 495 3.98 -30.25 -5.24
N ALA A 496 5.23 -30.58 -5.58
CA ALA A 496 5.84 -31.86 -5.20
C ALA A 496 6.05 -32.01 -3.67
N HIS A 497 6.07 -30.89 -2.93
CA HIS A 497 6.23 -30.85 -1.48
C HIS A 497 4.90 -30.94 -0.73
N GLY A 498 3.78 -30.86 -1.44
CA GLY A 498 2.43 -30.93 -0.87
C GLY A 498 1.83 -29.55 -0.53
N ASP A 499 2.51 -28.46 -0.86
CA ASP A 499 1.98 -27.11 -0.64
C ASP A 499 0.86 -26.80 -1.62
N ASP A 500 -0.14 -26.05 -1.16
CA ASP A 500 -1.17 -25.49 -2.01
C ASP A 500 -0.67 -24.23 -2.72
N LEU A 501 -0.60 -24.26 -4.04
CA LEU A 501 -0.33 -23.11 -4.87
C LEU A 501 -1.65 -22.53 -5.35
N TYR A 502 -2.04 -21.37 -4.84
CA TYR A 502 -3.30 -20.74 -5.25
C TYR A 502 -3.16 -20.12 -6.63
N CYS A 503 -4.21 -20.37 -7.44
CA CYS A 503 -4.24 -19.95 -8.83
C CYS A 503 -5.52 -19.15 -9.10
N ASN A 504 -5.42 -18.13 -9.92
CA ASN A 504 -6.55 -17.43 -10.53
C ASN A 504 -6.57 -17.72 -12.03
N MET A 505 -7.73 -18.06 -12.57
CA MET A 505 -7.93 -18.27 -14.00
C MET A 505 -9.13 -17.48 -14.50
N ILE A 506 -8.91 -16.66 -15.53
CA ILE A 506 -9.96 -15.87 -16.18
C ILE A 506 -10.18 -16.44 -17.60
N PHE A 507 -11.38 -16.88 -17.85
CA PHE A 507 -11.78 -17.38 -19.17
C PHE A 507 -12.32 -16.24 -20.05
N PRO A 508 -12.15 -16.33 -21.39
CA PRO A 508 -12.76 -15.36 -22.28
C PRO A 508 -14.30 -15.38 -22.20
N PRO A 509 -14.98 -14.26 -22.49
CA PRO A 509 -16.43 -14.26 -22.68
C PRO A 509 -16.85 -15.33 -23.68
N LYS A 510 -18.03 -15.96 -23.45
CA LYS A 510 -18.54 -17.02 -24.32
C LYS A 510 -17.57 -18.21 -24.48
N PHE A 511 -16.81 -18.51 -23.44
CA PHE A 511 -15.88 -19.64 -23.42
C PHE A 511 -16.58 -20.94 -23.85
N ASN A 512 -15.91 -21.67 -24.76
CA ASN A 512 -16.39 -22.98 -25.22
C ASN A 512 -15.24 -24.00 -25.10
N LYS A 513 -15.39 -24.99 -24.24
CA LYS A 513 -14.37 -26.03 -23.98
C LYS A 513 -13.93 -26.84 -25.19
N ASN A 514 -14.67 -26.78 -26.30
CA ASN A 514 -14.35 -27.48 -27.55
C ASN A 514 -13.44 -26.66 -28.47
N ASN A 515 -13.21 -25.39 -28.14
CA ASN A 515 -12.25 -24.53 -28.85
C ASN A 515 -10.89 -24.55 -28.17
N GLN A 516 -9.84 -24.12 -28.90
CA GLN A 516 -8.51 -23.88 -28.34
C GLN A 516 -8.23 -22.38 -28.24
N TYR A 517 -7.76 -21.96 -27.08
CA TYR A 517 -7.48 -20.56 -26.78
C TYR A 517 -5.98 -20.33 -26.54
N PRO A 518 -5.43 -19.17 -26.93
CA PRO A 518 -4.14 -18.74 -26.42
C PRO A 518 -4.21 -18.52 -24.92
N CYS A 519 -3.08 -18.65 -24.24
CA CYS A 519 -3.01 -18.41 -22.79
C CYS A 519 -1.98 -17.33 -22.49
N LEU A 520 -2.30 -16.42 -21.60
CA LEU A 520 -1.38 -15.45 -21.02
C LEU A 520 -1.16 -15.79 -19.54
N VAL A 521 0.07 -16.10 -19.20
CA VAL A 521 0.54 -16.28 -17.82
C VAL A 521 1.03 -14.92 -17.33
N TYR A 522 0.43 -14.40 -16.26
CA TYR A 522 0.93 -13.21 -15.59
C TYR A 522 1.62 -13.63 -14.29
N VAL A 523 2.87 -13.24 -14.13
CA VAL A 523 3.69 -13.64 -12.99
C VAL A 523 4.25 -12.41 -12.26
N TYR A 524 4.19 -12.43 -10.93
CA TYR A 524 5.05 -11.61 -10.08
C TYR A 524 5.98 -12.54 -9.28
N GLY A 525 5.42 -13.32 -8.38
CA GLY A 525 6.09 -14.44 -7.71
C GLY A 525 7.10 -14.07 -6.64
N GLY A 526 7.31 -12.77 -6.38
CA GLY A 526 8.29 -12.28 -5.42
C GLY A 526 7.77 -12.16 -3.99
N PRO A 527 8.67 -11.95 -3.03
CA PRO A 527 8.33 -11.65 -1.64
C PRO A 527 7.39 -10.45 -1.49
N HIS A 528 6.71 -10.38 -0.35
CA HIS A 528 5.75 -9.34 0.00
C HIS A 528 4.59 -9.19 -0.99
N SER A 529 4.32 -10.19 -1.83
CA SER A 529 3.22 -10.20 -2.78
C SER A 529 2.28 -11.36 -2.57
N GLN A 530 1.02 -11.13 -2.88
CA GLN A 530 0.00 -12.16 -3.07
C GLN A 530 -0.96 -11.65 -4.13
N LEU A 531 -0.92 -12.24 -5.34
CA LEU A 531 -1.74 -11.81 -6.47
C LEU A 531 -3.11 -12.49 -6.48
N VAL A 532 -3.18 -13.71 -5.94
CA VAL A 532 -4.42 -14.49 -5.94
C VAL A 532 -5.20 -14.19 -4.67
N THR A 533 -6.13 -13.25 -4.78
CA THR A 533 -7.03 -12.82 -3.70
C THR A 533 -8.48 -12.90 -4.15
N ASN A 534 -9.39 -13.21 -3.23
CA ASN A 534 -10.83 -13.24 -3.48
C ASN A 534 -11.42 -11.83 -3.43
N GLU A 535 -11.13 -11.06 -4.48
CA GLU A 535 -11.57 -9.69 -4.68
C GLU A 535 -12.03 -9.48 -6.12
N PHE A 536 -12.98 -8.58 -6.33
CA PHE A 536 -13.48 -8.26 -7.65
C PHE A 536 -12.39 -7.66 -8.54
N MET A 537 -12.11 -8.31 -9.65
CA MET A 537 -11.05 -7.90 -10.59
C MET A 537 -9.65 -7.79 -9.94
N ALA A 538 -9.32 -8.64 -8.98
CA ALA A 538 -8.01 -8.67 -8.32
C ALA A 538 -6.83 -8.70 -9.29
N ALA A 539 -6.95 -9.47 -10.37
CA ALA A 539 -5.95 -9.52 -11.44
C ALA A 539 -5.82 -8.21 -12.26
N GLY A 540 -6.70 -7.24 -12.01
CA GLY A 540 -6.70 -5.95 -12.67
C GLY A 540 -7.43 -5.92 -14.03
N PRO A 541 -7.89 -4.73 -14.45
CA PRO A 541 -8.72 -4.57 -15.64
C PRO A 541 -8.00 -4.91 -16.94
N PHE A 542 -6.67 -4.81 -17.00
CA PHE A 542 -5.90 -5.18 -18.19
C PHE A 542 -5.99 -6.68 -18.48
N LEU A 543 -5.87 -7.54 -17.48
CA LEU A 543 -5.95 -8.98 -17.68
C LEU A 543 -7.37 -9.42 -18.07
N HIS A 544 -8.41 -8.77 -17.54
CA HIS A 544 -9.79 -8.97 -18.00
C HIS A 544 -10.01 -8.48 -19.43
N TYR A 545 -9.36 -7.37 -19.84
CA TYR A 545 -9.36 -6.94 -21.24
C TYR A 545 -8.71 -7.98 -22.15
N MET A 546 -7.59 -8.57 -21.75
CA MET A 546 -6.96 -9.66 -22.52
C MET A 546 -7.84 -10.89 -22.61
N ALA A 547 -8.59 -11.23 -21.56
CA ALA A 547 -9.60 -12.28 -21.62
C ALA A 547 -10.70 -11.95 -22.66
N GLN A 548 -11.17 -10.69 -22.74
CA GLN A 548 -12.11 -10.25 -23.79
C GLN A 548 -11.51 -10.35 -25.20
N LYS A 549 -10.16 -10.29 -25.34
CA LYS A 549 -9.46 -10.54 -26.62
C LYS A 549 -9.31 -12.03 -26.95
N GLY A 550 -9.86 -12.90 -26.13
CA GLY A 550 -9.91 -14.34 -26.37
C GLY A 550 -8.76 -15.13 -25.75
N TYR A 551 -8.02 -14.56 -24.81
CA TYR A 551 -7.00 -15.28 -24.04
C TYR A 551 -7.60 -15.94 -22.79
N ILE A 552 -7.10 -17.10 -22.42
CA ILE A 552 -7.21 -17.60 -21.06
C ILE A 552 -6.09 -16.93 -20.27
N ILE A 553 -6.43 -16.30 -19.15
CA ILE A 553 -5.46 -15.68 -18.26
C ILE A 553 -5.18 -16.62 -17.11
N PHE A 554 -3.93 -16.69 -16.67
CA PHE A 554 -3.52 -17.53 -15.56
C PHE A 554 -2.53 -16.79 -14.67
N VAL A 555 -2.78 -16.83 -13.37
CA VAL A 555 -1.92 -16.28 -12.31
C VAL A 555 -1.74 -17.34 -11.25
N LEU A 556 -0.52 -17.49 -10.72
CA LEU A 556 -0.21 -18.45 -9.66
C LEU A 556 0.72 -17.78 -8.64
N ASP A 557 0.38 -17.90 -7.35
CA ASP A 557 1.26 -17.55 -6.24
C ASP A 557 2.12 -18.76 -5.85
N ASN A 558 3.42 -18.65 -6.12
CA ASN A 558 4.43 -19.67 -5.83
C ASN A 558 4.98 -19.52 -4.40
N ARG A 559 5.81 -20.48 -3.96
CA ARG A 559 6.63 -20.34 -2.76
C ARG A 559 7.45 -19.05 -2.84
N GLY A 560 7.68 -18.41 -1.69
CA GLY A 560 8.28 -17.07 -1.58
C GLY A 560 7.24 -15.95 -1.49
N THR A 561 5.98 -16.17 -1.93
CA THR A 561 4.91 -15.17 -1.78
C THR A 561 4.33 -15.17 -0.36
N SER A 562 3.70 -14.04 0.03
CA SER A 562 3.36 -13.73 1.42
C SER A 562 2.09 -14.37 1.95
N ASN A 563 1.93 -14.26 3.27
CA ASN A 563 0.74 -14.66 4.03
C ASN A 563 0.49 -16.18 4.09
N ARG A 564 1.56 -16.95 3.93
CA ARG A 564 1.53 -18.41 3.90
C ARG A 564 2.43 -19.06 4.96
N GLY A 565 3.08 -18.24 5.82
CA GLY A 565 3.97 -18.64 6.89
C GLY A 565 5.43 -18.74 6.47
N ALA A 566 6.32 -18.66 7.46
CA ALA A 566 7.77 -18.49 7.28
C ALA A 566 8.42 -19.58 6.41
N GLU A 567 7.97 -20.84 6.52
CA GLU A 567 8.53 -21.93 5.72
C GLU A 567 8.20 -21.78 4.21
N PHE A 568 7.00 -21.31 3.90
CA PHE A 568 6.60 -21.06 2.51
C PHE A 568 7.25 -19.78 1.95
N GLU A 569 7.41 -18.76 2.78
CA GLU A 569 7.91 -17.44 2.37
C GLU A 569 9.43 -17.42 2.28
N LYS A 570 10.13 -17.94 3.31
CA LYS A 570 11.59 -17.83 3.43
C LYS A 570 12.38 -18.94 2.73
N CYS A 571 11.72 -19.93 2.11
CA CYS A 571 12.41 -21.05 1.45
C CYS A 571 13.22 -20.62 0.23
N ILE A 572 12.94 -19.46 -0.36
CA ILE A 572 13.65 -18.89 -1.51
C ILE A 572 15.01 -18.27 -1.14
N HIS A 573 15.32 -18.14 0.14
CA HIS A 573 16.55 -17.51 0.61
C HIS A 573 17.78 -18.16 -0.04
N ARG A 574 18.67 -17.32 -0.59
CA ARG A 574 19.90 -17.62 -1.32
C ARG A 574 19.73 -18.29 -2.70
N GLN A 575 18.47 -18.44 -3.19
CA GLN A 575 18.18 -19.18 -4.43
C GLN A 575 16.99 -18.58 -5.21
N LEU A 576 16.94 -17.25 -5.32
CA LEU A 576 15.87 -16.58 -6.08
C LEU A 576 15.76 -17.12 -7.51
N GLY A 577 14.53 -17.35 -7.95
CA GLY A 577 14.19 -17.87 -9.26
C GLY A 577 14.18 -19.40 -9.36
N VAL A 578 14.66 -20.15 -8.35
CA VAL A 578 14.69 -21.62 -8.37
C VAL A 578 13.32 -22.20 -7.99
N LEU A 579 12.92 -22.04 -6.73
CA LEU A 579 11.68 -22.63 -6.23
C LEU A 579 10.43 -21.97 -6.81
N GLU A 580 10.52 -20.67 -7.09
CA GLU A 580 9.48 -19.92 -7.77
C GLU A 580 9.23 -20.51 -9.18
N SER A 581 10.29 -20.76 -9.95
CA SER A 581 10.20 -21.34 -11.30
C SER A 581 9.66 -22.78 -11.27
N GLU A 582 10.07 -23.60 -10.29
CA GLU A 582 9.52 -24.95 -10.10
C GLU A 582 8.01 -24.91 -9.89
N ASP A 583 7.52 -24.02 -9.02
CA ASP A 583 6.10 -23.90 -8.72
C ASP A 583 5.32 -23.31 -9.90
N GLN A 584 5.87 -22.32 -10.62
CA GLN A 584 5.27 -21.81 -11.85
C GLN A 584 5.13 -22.94 -12.90
N MET A 585 6.09 -23.85 -12.97
CA MET A 585 6.01 -25.02 -13.86
C MET A 585 4.90 -26.00 -13.49
N VAL A 586 4.48 -26.08 -12.22
CA VAL A 586 3.28 -26.84 -11.82
C VAL A 586 2.06 -26.26 -12.53
N GLY A 587 1.87 -24.93 -12.48
CA GLY A 587 0.81 -24.22 -13.17
C GLY A 587 0.85 -24.37 -14.68
N ILE A 588 2.04 -24.20 -15.29
CA ILE A 588 2.25 -24.37 -16.72
C ILE A 588 1.88 -25.79 -17.19
N ASN A 589 2.31 -26.80 -16.46
CA ASN A 589 2.00 -28.21 -16.79
C ASN A 589 0.50 -28.48 -16.67
N TYR A 590 -0.17 -27.90 -15.65
CA TYR A 590 -1.64 -27.96 -15.54
C TYR A 590 -2.30 -27.33 -16.76
N LEU A 591 -1.94 -26.11 -17.16
CA LEU A 591 -2.46 -25.44 -18.36
C LEU A 591 -2.28 -26.30 -19.63
N ARG A 592 -1.08 -26.86 -19.81
CA ARG A 592 -0.76 -27.72 -20.97
C ARG A 592 -1.53 -29.05 -20.98
N SER A 593 -2.10 -29.46 -19.85
CA SER A 593 -2.96 -30.65 -19.77
C SER A 593 -4.39 -30.39 -20.23
N LEU A 594 -4.81 -29.11 -20.27
CA LEU A 594 -6.18 -28.73 -20.60
C LEU A 594 -6.42 -28.77 -22.12
N PRO A 595 -7.47 -29.46 -22.61
CA PRO A 595 -7.69 -29.64 -24.05
C PRO A 595 -8.03 -28.34 -24.79
N TYR A 596 -8.51 -27.33 -24.08
CA TYR A 596 -8.87 -26.03 -24.60
C TYR A 596 -7.75 -24.97 -24.55
N VAL A 597 -6.59 -25.31 -24.01
CA VAL A 597 -5.39 -24.45 -24.05
C VAL A 597 -4.55 -24.81 -25.26
N ASN A 598 -4.25 -23.82 -26.10
CA ASN A 598 -3.32 -23.98 -27.21
C ASN A 598 -1.87 -23.90 -26.71
N LYS A 599 -1.24 -25.06 -26.58
CA LYS A 599 0.13 -25.20 -26.04
C LYS A 599 1.20 -24.43 -26.82
N ASN A 600 0.93 -24.11 -28.09
CA ASN A 600 1.86 -23.38 -28.98
C ASN A 600 1.58 -21.86 -28.99
N ARG A 601 0.60 -21.40 -28.19
CA ARG A 601 0.21 -19.99 -28.09
C ARG A 601 0.11 -19.57 -26.63
N MET A 602 1.15 -19.84 -25.85
CA MET A 602 1.29 -19.42 -24.46
C MET A 602 2.24 -18.22 -24.43
N GLY A 603 1.79 -17.11 -23.86
CA GLY A 603 2.60 -15.94 -23.54
C GLY A 603 2.85 -15.84 -22.04
N ILE A 604 3.89 -15.11 -21.66
CA ILE A 604 4.18 -14.77 -20.26
C ILE A 604 4.48 -13.28 -20.15
N ASP A 605 4.01 -12.66 -19.06
CA ASP A 605 4.20 -11.23 -18.76
C ASP A 605 4.44 -11.03 -17.27
N GLY A 606 5.30 -10.07 -16.90
CA GLY A 606 5.54 -9.71 -15.51
C GLY A 606 6.35 -8.42 -15.38
N TRP A 607 6.19 -7.75 -14.23
CA TRP A 607 6.83 -6.47 -13.93
C TRP A 607 7.76 -6.60 -12.72
N SER A 608 8.93 -5.91 -12.72
CA SER A 608 9.85 -5.88 -11.57
C SER A 608 10.40 -7.27 -11.25
N PHE A 609 10.16 -7.81 -10.05
CA PHE A 609 10.44 -9.22 -9.73
C PHE A 609 9.73 -10.18 -10.71
N GLY A 610 8.49 -9.85 -11.13
CA GLY A 610 7.78 -10.59 -12.18
C GLY A 610 8.49 -10.51 -13.54
N GLY A 611 9.20 -9.42 -13.81
CA GLY A 611 10.10 -9.31 -14.97
C GLY A 611 11.29 -10.26 -14.88
N PHE A 612 11.92 -10.36 -13.70
CA PHE A 612 12.95 -11.36 -13.41
C PHE A 612 12.39 -12.78 -13.59
N MET A 613 11.22 -13.07 -13.04
CA MET A 613 10.56 -14.37 -13.20
C MET A 613 10.21 -14.68 -14.65
N THR A 614 9.72 -13.70 -15.42
CA THR A 614 9.48 -13.86 -16.85
C THR A 614 10.76 -14.25 -17.59
N LEU A 615 11.87 -13.55 -17.34
CA LEU A 615 13.15 -13.83 -17.95
C LEU A 615 13.70 -15.21 -17.53
N THR A 616 13.58 -15.57 -16.26
CA THR A 616 13.93 -16.90 -15.74
C THR A 616 13.15 -17.99 -16.48
N MET A 617 11.82 -17.84 -16.57
CA MET A 617 10.96 -18.84 -17.24
C MET A 617 11.29 -19.01 -18.72
N VAL A 618 11.56 -17.93 -19.47
CA VAL A 618 11.84 -18.04 -20.91
C VAL A 618 13.26 -18.46 -21.23
N THR A 619 14.18 -18.36 -20.29
CA THR A 619 15.57 -18.85 -20.48
C THR A 619 15.77 -20.28 -19.99
N GLU A 620 15.12 -20.67 -18.89
CA GLU A 620 15.24 -22.03 -18.35
C GLU A 620 14.24 -23.03 -18.96
N HIS A 621 13.05 -22.55 -19.35
CA HIS A 621 11.98 -23.33 -19.97
C HIS A 621 11.67 -22.81 -21.39
N ASN A 622 12.71 -22.68 -22.20
CA ASN A 622 12.78 -21.93 -23.45
C ASN A 622 11.97 -22.52 -24.64
N ASP A 623 11.32 -23.67 -24.47
CA ASP A 623 10.47 -24.33 -25.48
C ASP A 623 8.95 -24.21 -25.19
N ILE A 624 8.59 -23.46 -24.16
CA ILE A 624 7.20 -23.38 -23.68
C ILE A 624 6.46 -22.20 -24.28
N PHE A 625 7.10 -21.02 -24.21
CA PHE A 625 6.42 -19.77 -24.52
C PHE A 625 6.59 -19.35 -25.98
N ALA A 626 5.48 -18.88 -26.57
CA ALA A 626 5.46 -18.34 -27.92
C ALA A 626 5.91 -16.87 -27.97
N SER A 627 5.78 -16.14 -26.87
CA SER A 627 6.25 -14.76 -26.70
C SER A 627 6.34 -14.39 -25.22
N ALA A 628 7.14 -13.38 -24.92
CA ALA A 628 7.27 -12.85 -23.57
C ALA A 628 7.31 -11.31 -23.59
N THR A 629 6.75 -10.72 -22.54
CA THR A 629 6.90 -9.30 -22.23
C THR A 629 7.33 -9.14 -20.78
N CYS A 630 8.22 -8.20 -20.51
CA CYS A 630 8.57 -7.88 -19.12
C CYS A 630 8.86 -6.40 -18.95
N GLY A 631 8.58 -5.89 -17.77
CA GLY A 631 8.81 -4.49 -17.47
C GLY A 631 9.71 -4.29 -16.26
N GLY A 632 10.65 -3.33 -16.31
CA GLY A 632 11.57 -3.01 -15.23
C GLY A 632 12.22 -4.24 -14.58
N PRO A 633 12.76 -5.21 -15.36
CA PRO A 633 13.16 -6.51 -14.81
C PRO A 633 14.46 -6.41 -14.03
N VAL A 634 14.55 -7.07 -12.88
CA VAL A 634 15.84 -7.39 -12.29
C VAL A 634 16.52 -8.46 -13.15
N VAL A 635 17.78 -8.25 -13.51
CA VAL A 635 18.55 -9.13 -14.39
C VAL A 635 19.77 -9.70 -13.69
N ASN A 636 20.40 -8.92 -12.84
CA ASN A 636 21.50 -9.32 -11.98
C ASN A 636 21.28 -8.72 -10.58
N TRP A 637 21.17 -9.57 -9.58
CA TRP A 637 20.89 -9.15 -8.19
C TRP A 637 22.06 -8.40 -7.53
N GLU A 638 23.28 -8.48 -8.05
CA GLU A 638 24.40 -7.64 -7.59
C GLU A 638 24.17 -6.14 -7.83
N TRP A 639 23.29 -5.79 -8.76
CA TRP A 639 22.96 -4.39 -9.09
C TRP A 639 21.68 -3.93 -8.41
N TYR A 640 21.09 -4.76 -7.57
CA TYR A 640 19.94 -4.37 -6.78
C TYR A 640 20.39 -3.85 -5.40
N GLU A 641 19.52 -3.13 -4.71
CA GLU A 641 19.86 -2.47 -3.46
C GLU A 641 20.04 -3.48 -2.30
N ILE A 642 20.84 -3.08 -1.29
CA ILE A 642 21.26 -3.94 -0.17
C ILE A 642 20.08 -4.49 0.63
N MET A 643 19.15 -3.61 1.06
CA MET A 643 18.15 -3.96 2.07
C MET A 643 17.20 -5.06 1.61
N TYR A 644 16.82 -5.02 0.33
CA TYR A 644 16.05 -6.09 -0.30
C TYR A 644 16.94 -7.23 -0.82
N GLY A 645 17.96 -6.88 -1.61
CA GLY A 645 18.81 -7.86 -2.31
C GLY A 645 19.52 -8.78 -1.35
N GLU A 646 20.19 -8.25 -0.33
CA GLU A 646 20.95 -9.06 0.64
C GLU A 646 20.03 -9.81 1.61
N ARG A 647 18.80 -9.35 1.87
CA ARG A 647 17.82 -10.11 2.65
C ARG A 647 17.54 -11.49 2.05
N TYR A 648 17.36 -11.53 0.75
CA TYR A 648 16.98 -12.76 0.06
C TYR A 648 18.15 -13.54 -0.51
N MET A 649 19.32 -12.91 -0.68
CA MET A 649 20.47 -13.53 -1.36
C MET A 649 21.75 -13.53 -0.55
N ASP A 650 21.79 -12.94 0.66
CA ASP A 650 23.01 -12.55 1.38
C ASP A 650 23.90 -11.65 0.49
N THR A 651 25.17 -11.43 0.86
CA THR A 651 26.08 -10.68 -0.02
C THR A 651 26.57 -11.55 -1.21
N PRO A 652 26.96 -10.95 -2.33
CA PRO A 652 27.54 -11.70 -3.45
C PRO A 652 28.80 -12.52 -3.05
N GLN A 653 29.54 -12.06 -2.04
CA GLN A 653 30.71 -12.74 -1.53
C GLN A 653 30.38 -13.99 -0.72
N GLU A 654 29.23 -14.01 -0.03
CA GLU A 654 28.77 -15.12 0.82
C GLU A 654 27.95 -16.15 0.02
N ASN A 655 27.33 -15.73 -1.09
CA ASN A 655 26.47 -16.56 -1.91
C ASN A 655 26.76 -16.42 -3.42
N PRO A 656 28.01 -16.57 -3.88
CA PRO A 656 28.35 -16.39 -5.28
C PRO A 656 27.60 -17.34 -6.22
N GLU A 657 27.33 -18.58 -5.80
CA GLU A 657 26.59 -19.56 -6.60
C GLU A 657 25.13 -19.16 -6.81
N GLY A 658 24.47 -18.61 -5.79
CA GLY A 658 23.08 -18.13 -5.89
C GLY A 658 22.97 -16.91 -6.83
N TYR A 659 23.90 -15.96 -6.71
CA TYR A 659 23.96 -14.80 -7.61
C TYR A 659 24.23 -15.21 -9.05
N GLU A 660 25.17 -16.13 -9.28
CA GLU A 660 25.45 -16.67 -10.62
C GLU A 660 24.21 -17.38 -11.20
N HIS A 661 23.53 -18.20 -10.38
CA HIS A 661 22.31 -18.89 -10.82
C HIS A 661 21.18 -17.88 -11.15
N ALA A 662 21.00 -16.84 -10.37
CA ALA A 662 19.96 -15.82 -10.59
C ALA A 662 20.32 -14.82 -11.72
N ASN A 663 21.55 -14.82 -12.23
CA ASN A 663 22.01 -13.89 -13.26
C ASN A 663 21.46 -14.27 -14.65
N ILE A 664 20.53 -13.47 -15.16
CA ILE A 664 19.88 -13.69 -16.45
C ILE A 664 20.84 -13.40 -17.62
N ILE A 665 21.82 -12.52 -17.44
CA ILE A 665 22.80 -12.19 -18.50
C ILE A 665 23.47 -13.46 -19.02
N ASN A 666 23.87 -14.34 -18.11
CA ASN A 666 24.55 -15.59 -18.44
C ASN A 666 23.62 -16.67 -19.05
N LYS A 667 22.34 -16.38 -19.19
CA LYS A 667 21.32 -17.32 -19.69
C LYS A 667 20.63 -16.83 -20.98
N ILE A 668 20.84 -15.59 -21.40
CA ILE A 668 20.05 -14.98 -22.49
C ILE A 668 20.21 -15.67 -23.82
N GLN A 669 21.37 -16.31 -24.09
CA GLN A 669 21.60 -17.13 -25.28
C GLN A 669 20.65 -18.34 -25.40
N LYS A 670 19.94 -18.70 -24.32
CA LYS A 670 18.94 -19.77 -24.33
C LYS A 670 17.57 -19.31 -24.80
N LEU A 671 17.33 -18.02 -24.93
CA LEU A 671 16.05 -17.44 -25.35
C LEU A 671 15.66 -17.91 -26.75
N LYS A 672 14.44 -18.39 -26.92
CA LYS A 672 13.94 -18.87 -28.23
C LYS A 672 12.68 -18.10 -28.72
N CYS A 673 11.96 -17.47 -27.84
CA CYS A 673 10.74 -16.74 -28.20
C CYS A 673 11.01 -15.23 -28.36
N PRO A 674 10.20 -14.51 -29.12
CA PRO A 674 10.22 -13.06 -29.13
C PRO A 674 10.05 -12.50 -27.71
N LEU A 675 10.91 -11.54 -27.35
CA LEU A 675 10.89 -10.85 -26.05
C LEU A 675 10.80 -9.34 -26.27
N LEU A 676 9.89 -8.70 -25.53
CA LEU A 676 9.82 -7.25 -25.38
C LEU A 676 10.15 -6.87 -23.95
N ILE A 677 11.14 -6.01 -23.76
CA ILE A 677 11.47 -5.38 -22.48
C ILE A 677 10.98 -3.94 -22.49
N MET A 678 10.26 -3.53 -21.46
CA MET A 678 9.84 -2.17 -21.21
C MET A 678 10.51 -1.66 -19.93
N HIS A 679 11.01 -0.41 -19.92
CA HIS A 679 11.70 0.11 -18.74
C HIS A 679 11.55 1.63 -18.63
N GLY A 680 11.30 2.13 -17.42
CA GLY A 680 11.37 3.56 -17.13
C GLY A 680 12.82 4.05 -17.17
N GLN A 681 13.11 5.10 -17.92
CA GLN A 681 14.49 5.63 -18.01
C GLN A 681 14.97 6.24 -16.69
N GLN A 682 14.03 6.70 -15.87
CA GLN A 682 14.29 7.32 -14.57
C GLN A 682 14.04 6.35 -13.41
N ASP A 683 14.06 5.05 -13.67
CA ASP A 683 13.80 4.02 -12.66
C ASP A 683 14.88 4.05 -11.58
N ASN A 684 14.46 4.41 -10.38
CA ASN A 684 15.29 4.51 -9.18
C ASN A 684 15.16 3.29 -8.26
N THR A 685 14.36 2.30 -8.66
CA THR A 685 14.13 1.04 -7.94
C THR A 685 14.89 -0.10 -8.60
N VAL A 686 14.58 -0.40 -9.85
CA VAL A 686 15.35 -1.31 -10.69
C VAL A 686 16.06 -0.45 -11.75
N VAL A 687 17.30 -0.11 -11.48
CA VAL A 687 18.03 0.83 -12.33
C VAL A 687 18.14 0.33 -13.77
N GLN A 688 18.06 1.25 -14.75
CA GLN A 688 17.99 0.92 -16.18
C GLN A 688 19.19 0.06 -16.67
N GLN A 689 20.31 0.08 -15.94
CA GLN A 689 21.48 -0.76 -16.20
C GLN A 689 21.13 -2.23 -16.41
N HIS A 690 20.17 -2.78 -15.65
CA HIS A 690 19.70 -4.16 -15.80
C HIS A 690 19.30 -4.47 -17.24
N SER A 691 18.46 -3.64 -17.85
CA SER A 691 18.01 -3.84 -19.23
C SER A 691 19.11 -3.55 -20.25
N LEU A 692 19.92 -2.51 -20.03
CA LEU A 692 20.97 -2.12 -20.98
C LEU A 692 22.07 -3.18 -21.10
N GLU A 693 22.51 -3.75 -19.98
CA GLU A 693 23.52 -4.83 -19.99
C GLU A 693 22.96 -6.14 -20.58
N LEU A 694 21.68 -6.43 -20.32
CA LEU A 694 21.04 -7.58 -20.98
C LEU A 694 20.96 -7.40 -22.50
N LEU A 695 20.65 -6.20 -22.98
CA LEU A 695 20.66 -5.87 -24.40
C LEU A 695 22.06 -5.98 -24.98
N HIS A 696 23.08 -5.50 -24.27
CA HIS A 696 24.47 -5.63 -24.70
C HIS A 696 24.86 -7.11 -24.87
N GLN A 697 24.59 -7.93 -23.85
CA GLN A 697 24.89 -9.37 -23.91
C GLN A 697 24.11 -10.07 -25.02
N SER A 698 22.85 -9.70 -25.24
CA SER A 698 22.04 -10.30 -26.30
C SER A 698 22.63 -10.06 -27.70
N VAL A 699 23.25 -8.90 -27.93
CA VAL A 699 23.98 -8.62 -29.19
C VAL A 699 25.22 -9.51 -29.32
N LEU A 700 25.94 -9.74 -28.22
CA LEU A 700 27.12 -10.61 -28.22
C LEU A 700 26.76 -12.08 -28.51
N ASP A 701 25.58 -12.50 -28.04
CA ASP A 701 25.09 -13.88 -28.21
C ASP A 701 24.22 -14.08 -29.47
N ASP A 702 24.12 -13.07 -30.35
CA ASP A 702 23.29 -13.08 -31.57
C ASP A 702 21.79 -13.37 -31.27
N VAL A 703 21.28 -12.84 -30.12
CA VAL A 703 19.89 -12.96 -29.70
C VAL A 703 19.18 -11.62 -29.88
N GLN A 704 18.07 -11.62 -30.62
CA GLN A 704 17.31 -10.40 -30.84
C GLN A 704 16.26 -10.17 -29.75
N ILE A 705 16.33 -9.00 -29.08
CA ILE A 705 15.37 -8.51 -28.07
C ILE A 705 14.79 -7.19 -28.56
N ASN A 706 13.48 -6.98 -28.33
CA ASN A 706 12.85 -5.68 -28.49
C ASN A 706 12.91 -4.93 -27.15
N TYR A 707 13.26 -3.64 -27.21
CA TYR A 707 13.35 -2.79 -26.05
C TYR A 707 12.58 -1.48 -26.24
N PHE A 708 11.76 -1.11 -25.27
CA PHE A 708 11.00 0.14 -25.29
C PHE A 708 11.23 0.93 -24.00
N PRO A 709 12.03 2.03 -24.02
CA PRO A 709 12.23 2.88 -22.87
C PRO A 709 11.08 3.90 -22.73
N TYR A 710 10.56 4.05 -21.51
CA TYR A 710 9.66 5.14 -21.13
C TYR A 710 10.48 6.27 -20.49
N THR A 711 10.78 7.29 -21.28
CA THR A 711 11.83 8.29 -20.99
C THR A 711 11.54 9.22 -19.81
N THR A 712 10.27 9.35 -19.42
CA THR A 712 9.82 10.24 -18.33
C THR A 712 9.27 9.49 -17.12
N HIS A 713 9.41 8.17 -17.10
CA HIS A 713 8.88 7.34 -16.02
C HIS A 713 9.99 6.74 -15.17
N GLU A 714 9.68 6.63 -13.88
CA GLU A 714 10.39 5.85 -12.87
C GLU A 714 10.02 4.36 -13.01
N HIS A 715 10.06 3.61 -11.89
CA HIS A 715 9.80 2.18 -11.88
C HIS A 715 8.43 1.77 -12.46
N ASN A 716 7.42 2.61 -12.32
CA ASN A 716 6.07 2.34 -12.82
C ASN A 716 5.67 3.31 -13.93
N VAL A 717 5.26 2.76 -15.08
CA VAL A 717 4.61 3.56 -16.13
C VAL A 717 3.21 3.93 -15.67
N ARG A 718 2.86 5.22 -15.69
CA ARG A 718 1.61 5.76 -15.14
C ARG A 718 0.79 6.51 -16.21
N GLY A 719 -0.48 6.77 -15.87
CA GLY A 719 -1.36 7.60 -16.70
C GLY A 719 -1.65 6.97 -18.07
N LEU A 720 -1.73 7.82 -19.09
CA LEU A 720 -2.08 7.39 -20.46
C LEU A 720 -0.97 6.56 -21.13
N ASP A 721 0.29 6.74 -20.74
CA ASP A 721 1.41 5.99 -21.32
C ASP A 721 1.29 4.49 -20.96
N ARG A 722 0.68 4.17 -19.81
CA ARG A 722 0.37 2.78 -19.48
C ARG A 722 -0.66 2.14 -20.42
N VAL A 723 -1.50 2.92 -21.09
CA VAL A 723 -2.44 2.39 -22.11
C VAL A 723 -1.70 2.00 -23.39
N GLN A 724 -0.61 2.71 -23.69
CA GLN A 724 0.25 2.39 -24.82
C GLN A 724 1.08 1.14 -24.55
N MET A 725 1.53 0.97 -23.31
CA MET A 725 2.23 -0.21 -22.84
C MET A 725 1.38 -1.48 -23.00
#